data_061e28781844b244fa96671adf935248
#
_entry.id   061e28781844b244fa96671adf935248
#
_cell.length_a   1.000
_cell.length_b   1.000
_cell.length_c   1.000
_cell.angle_alpha   90.00
_cell.angle_beta   90.00
_cell.angle_gamma   90.00
#
_symmetry.space_group_name_H-M   'P 1'
#
loop_
_entity.id
_entity.type
_entity.pdbx_description
1 polymer ?
#
loop_
_entity_poly.entity_id
_entity_poly.type
_entity_poly.pdbx_seq_one_letter_code
_entity_poly.pdbx_strand_id
1 'polypeptide(L)'
;MQLQQDIIVTKLYPPVARSGLISRGRLGRLLIPASLPKLVLVTAPAGYGKTTLLAQWIDLLRSENYDCAWFSVDVSDSEPVEFLRYLINALQSEIPGLGEESLRTLESRSQIDPGEIVISLINEIAGTGREIAVFLDDFHNIKSRVVTEIVGTFIARGPSNLHFLLASRAVPDLPVASLRAHAEVVDISAENLRFSAEEVARFLREARGLDLSDEQIERLLDRTEGWVAGLQLASLSLGQSEHRDEFIDSFSGKAREVAEYLAIDVLNSLAPDIQEFLLYTSILERMSSESCQCLIDRDGCQDVLNHLEDSNTFLLPLDEDRTWYRYHHLFREFLLNQLKRRHPSVVEGLYHRASLWFAEQGYSNEAVTYALETGDFDRAALLVEQHALHLLHRGQMPRLYNWLSKLPDPMTEHRPRLPMLRCWALFHMNRPEEAAKALYQAEYIIGRQKDKLESEELAALQEEMKVLRAGVACVQDNMETLERLASEPVREELIPPYQMGAMYNMLGYSRLVKGEFKLAGETLAKSRRYHERAGSSFGLAYCGIFSGMLNLSRGKIHSAAAEFRQSEDVSILDCGERSAGAAVARLMQGVVLYEWNRLTEAESLITANTGLVEECTIAEALVLGYITLARIRIAQDRRDDAEQCYMKMRLICEQKNHRRLLLLVENDVIRMMINRGDAGAAERIVSRLDISMDGQAGEFTNRWEPAVCLAGLIRVRMLLANGQPDNALRDLRRLRNLAIKAGYIRLSIEILTLMALAEFDRGESVPMVKYAVAALNLSPSSGFLRIFLDEGEKVGLMLKQVQARTDKELPASAQRLLQSVLTSFNRPAGQRTNRDVDDHGLVEGLSARELEVLELIVSGQSNGQIGEQLAIAESTVKWHVKNIFGKLGVKNRTSAALAAQQLRLI
;
A
#
# COMPACT_ATOMS: atom_id res chain seq x y z
N MET A 1 18.67 0.35 0.79
CA MET A 1 19.35 1.67 0.80
C MET A 1 18.91 2.61 -0.34
N GLN A 2 17.99 2.23 -1.22
CA GLN A 2 17.45 3.08 -2.32
C GLN A 2 16.06 3.70 -2.05
N LEU A 3 15.39 3.39 -0.94
CA LEU A 3 14.04 3.90 -0.59
C LEU A 3 14.04 5.27 0.11
N GLN A 4 15.23 5.83 0.45
CA GLN A 4 15.36 7.14 1.12
C GLN A 4 15.33 8.37 0.19
N GLN A 5 15.26 8.19 -1.13
CA GLN A 5 15.37 9.32 -2.07
C GLN A 5 14.13 10.23 -2.17
N ASP A 6 12.97 9.83 -1.67
CA ASP A 6 11.71 10.58 -1.83
C ASP A 6 11.25 11.36 -0.59
N ILE A 7 11.99 11.27 0.54
CA ILE A 7 11.66 11.95 1.79
C ILE A 7 12.66 13.07 2.02
N ILE A 8 12.17 14.25 2.34
CA ILE A 8 12.99 15.34 2.86
C ILE A 8 13.41 14.95 4.29
N VAL A 9 14.48 14.19 4.39
CA VAL A 9 15.01 13.63 5.66
C VAL A 9 15.19 14.71 6.72
N THR A 10 15.49 15.93 6.29
CA THR A 10 15.68 17.11 7.15
C THR A 10 14.40 17.60 7.85
N LYS A 11 13.21 17.17 7.44
CA LYS A 11 11.98 17.37 8.20
C LYS A 11 11.89 16.46 9.44
N LEU A 12 12.71 15.41 9.48
CA LEU A 12 12.67 14.36 10.50
C LEU A 12 13.68 14.56 11.62
N TYR A 13 14.46 15.64 11.57
CA TYR A 13 15.44 15.96 12.59
C TYR A 13 15.14 17.29 13.25
N PRO A 14 15.32 17.41 14.57
CA PRO A 14 15.26 18.69 15.24
C PRO A 14 16.39 19.58 14.74
N PRO A 15 16.19 20.91 14.66
CA PRO A 15 17.29 21.82 14.39
C PRO A 15 18.38 21.66 15.45
N VAL A 16 19.63 21.56 14.99
CA VAL A 16 20.77 21.39 15.91
C VAL A 16 20.83 22.54 16.91
N ALA A 17 20.90 22.18 18.19
CA ALA A 17 21.03 23.14 19.27
C ALA A 17 22.34 23.94 19.09
N ARG A 18 22.23 25.25 18.82
CA ARG A 18 23.40 26.13 18.63
C ARG A 18 24.09 26.41 19.95
N SER A 19 25.41 26.53 19.93
CA SER A 19 26.18 27.10 21.03
C SER A 19 25.67 28.52 21.31
N GLY A 20 25.29 28.83 22.56
CA GLY A 20 24.75 30.13 22.97
C GLY A 20 23.23 30.20 23.08
N LEU A 21 22.51 29.08 23.04
CA LEU A 21 21.10 29.03 23.40
C LEU A 21 20.95 29.14 24.93
N ILE A 22 19.98 29.95 25.35
CA ILE A 22 19.66 30.07 26.78
C ILE A 22 18.77 28.91 27.18
N SER A 23 19.20 28.17 28.20
CA SER A 23 18.38 27.13 28.83
C SER A 23 17.15 27.76 29.50
N ARG A 24 15.97 27.24 29.12
CA ARG A 24 14.68 27.70 29.66
C ARG A 24 14.19 26.77 30.76
N GLY A 25 15.00 26.65 31.83
CA GLY A 25 14.71 25.75 32.99
C GLY A 25 13.35 25.98 33.64
N ARG A 26 12.78 27.20 33.53
CA ARG A 26 11.41 27.53 33.96
C ARG A 26 10.36 26.72 33.21
N LEU A 27 10.52 26.58 31.90
CA LEU A 27 9.59 25.82 31.03
C LEU A 27 9.86 24.32 31.07
N GLY A 28 11.10 23.88 31.27
CA GLY A 28 11.44 22.48 31.50
C GLY A 28 10.73 21.89 32.74
N ARG A 29 10.53 22.69 33.80
CA ARG A 29 9.79 22.27 34.97
C ARG A 29 8.30 22.04 34.76
N LEU A 30 7.72 22.54 33.66
CA LEU A 30 6.32 22.29 33.31
C LEU A 30 6.13 20.92 32.63
N LEU A 31 7.22 20.31 32.14
CA LEU A 31 7.19 18.99 31.49
C LEU A 31 7.38 17.82 32.45
N ILE A 32 7.93 18.07 33.67
CA ILE A 32 8.31 17.00 34.61
C ILE A 32 7.40 17.02 35.90
N PRO A 33 6.13 16.71 35.77
CA PRO A 33 5.42 15.94 36.77
C PRO A 33 5.59 14.44 36.44
N ALA A 34 5.42 13.55 37.39
CA ALA A 34 5.74 12.12 37.35
C ALA A 34 5.46 11.31 36.05
N SER A 35 4.84 11.89 35.02
CA SER A 35 4.67 11.36 33.65
C SER A 35 4.37 12.50 32.69
N LEU A 36 4.87 12.39 31.45
CA LEU A 36 4.55 13.33 30.37
C LEU A 36 3.04 13.27 30.05
N PRO A 37 2.33 14.42 29.86
CA PRO A 37 0.92 14.40 29.45
C PRO A 37 0.77 13.87 28.02
N LYS A 38 -0.43 13.42 27.64
CA LYS A 38 -0.70 12.96 26.26
C LYS A 38 -0.45 14.04 25.20
N LEU A 39 -0.68 15.31 25.54
CA LEU A 39 -0.46 16.43 24.65
C LEU A 39 0.20 17.60 25.37
N VAL A 40 1.28 18.11 24.80
CA VAL A 40 1.83 19.43 25.12
C VAL A 40 1.59 20.34 23.92
N LEU A 41 0.80 21.39 24.11
CA LEU A 41 0.46 22.34 23.05
C LEU A 41 1.19 23.66 23.27
N VAL A 42 2.14 23.96 22.39
CA VAL A 42 2.92 25.21 22.40
C VAL A 42 2.36 26.16 21.37
N THR A 43 1.60 27.18 21.82
CA THR A 43 0.90 28.09 20.91
C THR A 43 1.42 29.52 21.06
N ALA A 44 2.05 30.05 20.04
CA ALA A 44 2.50 31.45 20.01
C ALA A 44 2.73 31.92 18.58
N PRO A 45 2.70 33.24 18.34
CA PRO A 45 3.10 33.82 17.07
C PRO A 45 4.52 33.42 16.63
N ALA A 46 4.90 33.83 15.46
CA ALA A 46 6.22 33.57 14.94
C ALA A 46 7.33 34.23 15.78
N GLY A 47 8.50 33.59 15.86
CA GLY A 47 9.67 34.14 16.53
C GLY A 47 9.65 34.09 18.07
N TYR A 48 8.71 33.39 18.70
CA TYR A 48 8.69 33.19 20.16
C TYR A 48 9.57 32.00 20.63
N GLY A 49 10.30 31.38 19.73
CA GLY A 49 11.22 30.30 20.07
C GLY A 49 10.55 28.93 20.33
N LYS A 50 9.38 28.67 19.74
CA LYS A 50 8.66 27.37 19.83
C LYS A 50 9.54 26.18 19.43
N THR A 51 10.07 26.23 18.21
CA THR A 51 10.99 25.21 17.67
C THR A 51 12.21 24.99 18.55
N THR A 52 12.82 26.08 19.02
CA THR A 52 13.98 26.04 19.93
C THR A 52 13.65 25.39 21.26
N LEU A 53 12.48 25.69 21.82
CA LEU A 53 12.01 25.07 23.05
C LEU A 53 11.80 23.57 22.86
N LEU A 54 11.10 23.17 21.79
CA LEU A 54 10.87 21.74 21.48
C LEU A 54 12.22 21.02 21.31
N ALA A 55 13.20 21.62 20.62
CA ALA A 55 14.53 21.04 20.48
C ALA A 55 15.27 20.85 21.81
N GLN A 56 15.18 21.84 22.72
CA GLN A 56 15.75 21.68 24.08
C GLN A 56 15.06 20.57 24.89
N TRP A 57 13.79 20.36 24.66
CA TRP A 57 13.04 19.30 25.35
C TRP A 57 13.35 17.90 24.85
N ILE A 58 13.79 17.74 23.62
CA ILE A 58 14.27 16.45 23.12
C ILE A 58 15.43 15.94 23.95
N ASP A 59 16.44 16.79 24.19
CA ASP A 59 17.59 16.40 25.00
C ASP A 59 17.19 16.01 26.43
N LEU A 60 16.24 16.77 26.99
CA LEU A 60 15.69 16.48 28.32
C LEU A 60 14.95 15.14 28.35
N LEU A 61 14.04 14.90 27.39
CA LEU A 61 13.23 13.67 27.34
C LEU A 61 14.07 12.45 26.97
N ARG A 62 15.07 12.59 26.11
CA ARG A 62 16.04 11.52 25.85
C ARG A 62 16.80 11.10 27.10
N SER A 63 17.15 12.07 27.98
CA SER A 63 17.78 11.75 29.28
C SER A 63 16.85 10.99 30.24
N GLU A 64 15.54 11.07 30.04
CA GLU A 64 14.50 10.34 30.77
C GLU A 64 14.01 9.06 30.01
N ASN A 65 14.77 8.59 29.01
CA ASN A 65 14.53 7.38 28.22
C ASN A 65 13.28 7.44 27.32
N TYR A 66 12.90 8.59 26.80
CA TYR A 66 11.90 8.71 25.75
C TYR A 66 12.54 8.59 24.36
N ASP A 67 11.88 7.86 23.44
CA ASP A 67 12.17 7.90 22.01
C ASP A 67 11.51 9.14 21.40
N CYS A 68 12.32 10.07 20.88
CA CYS A 68 11.88 11.39 20.48
C CYS A 68 11.81 11.53 18.96
N ALA A 69 10.67 11.24 18.36
CA ALA A 69 10.42 11.39 16.92
C ALA A 69 10.10 12.84 16.56
N TRP A 70 10.82 13.41 15.58
CA TRP A 70 10.66 14.80 15.14
C TRP A 70 10.05 14.88 13.75
N PHE A 71 9.08 15.79 13.57
CA PHE A 71 8.52 16.12 12.26
C PHE A 71 8.24 17.63 12.13
N SER A 72 9.02 18.31 11.30
CA SER A 72 8.77 19.71 10.89
C SER A 72 7.74 19.72 9.76
N VAL A 73 6.57 20.26 10.05
CA VAL A 73 5.39 20.25 9.17
C VAL A 73 5.38 21.47 8.25
N ASP A 74 5.10 21.28 6.96
CA ASP A 74 4.87 22.37 6.00
C ASP A 74 3.49 22.25 5.31
N VAL A 75 3.21 23.15 4.37
CA VAL A 75 1.91 23.23 3.68
C VAL A 75 1.65 21.99 2.82
N SER A 76 2.70 21.37 2.27
CA SER A 76 2.59 20.16 1.44
C SER A 76 2.11 18.96 2.24
N ASP A 77 2.37 18.95 3.55
CA ASP A 77 1.94 17.89 4.47
C ASP A 77 0.44 17.99 4.85
N SER A 78 -0.30 18.94 4.27
CA SER A 78 -1.77 19.00 4.39
C SER A 78 -2.47 17.85 3.65
N GLU A 79 -1.76 17.10 2.82
CA GLU A 79 -2.26 15.88 2.19
C GLU A 79 -2.12 14.72 3.18
N PRO A 80 -3.22 14.00 3.52
CA PRO A 80 -3.22 12.99 4.59
C PRO A 80 -2.20 11.87 4.40
N VAL A 81 -1.98 11.42 3.19
CA VAL A 81 -1.03 10.35 2.87
C VAL A 81 0.41 10.81 3.10
N GLU A 82 0.74 12.03 2.64
CA GLU A 82 2.06 12.62 2.85
C GLU A 82 2.33 12.87 4.34
N PHE A 83 1.36 13.40 5.07
CA PHE A 83 1.47 13.59 6.52
C PHE A 83 1.78 12.28 7.24
N LEU A 84 1.01 11.23 6.98
CA LEU A 84 1.21 9.91 7.59
C LEU A 84 2.56 9.31 7.20
N ARG A 85 2.99 9.48 5.95
CA ARG A 85 4.29 9.02 5.47
C ARG A 85 5.44 9.65 6.26
N TYR A 86 5.42 10.98 6.42
CA TYR A 86 6.43 11.67 7.23
C TYR A 86 6.37 11.31 8.70
N LEU A 87 5.19 11.19 9.28
CA LEU A 87 5.01 10.77 10.67
C LEU A 87 5.60 9.38 10.93
N ILE A 88 5.34 8.41 10.05
CA ILE A 88 5.90 7.07 10.17
C ILE A 88 7.42 7.10 10.06
N ASN A 89 7.97 7.85 9.09
CA ASN A 89 9.43 7.96 8.96
C ASN A 89 10.08 8.65 10.16
N ALA A 90 9.41 9.63 10.78
CA ALA A 90 9.87 10.22 12.04
C ALA A 90 9.92 9.18 13.17
N LEU A 91 8.92 8.33 13.29
CA LEU A 91 8.91 7.22 14.25
C LEU A 91 10.01 6.19 13.95
N GLN A 92 10.24 5.87 12.70
CA GLN A 92 11.28 4.92 12.27
C GLN A 92 12.70 5.43 12.51
N SER A 93 12.92 6.75 12.52
CA SER A 93 14.23 7.31 12.83
C SER A 93 14.70 6.99 14.27
N GLU A 94 13.75 6.81 15.20
CA GLU A 94 14.04 6.46 16.60
C GLU A 94 13.84 4.95 16.87
N ILE A 95 12.83 4.34 16.24
CA ILE A 95 12.50 2.92 16.42
C ILE A 95 12.49 2.24 15.04
N PRO A 96 13.63 1.67 14.60
CA PRO A 96 13.71 1.00 13.30
C PRO A 96 12.63 -0.07 13.12
N GLY A 97 11.91 0.00 12.00
CA GLY A 97 10.86 -0.96 11.65
C GLY A 97 9.46 -0.63 12.16
N LEU A 98 9.29 0.36 13.05
CA LEU A 98 7.97 0.78 13.51
C LEU A 98 7.18 1.43 12.37
N GLY A 99 5.96 0.98 12.12
CA GLY A 99 5.10 1.50 11.06
C GLY A 99 5.57 1.14 9.64
N GLU A 100 6.50 0.21 9.49
CA GLU A 100 7.02 -0.18 8.18
C GLU A 100 5.91 -0.73 7.27
N GLU A 101 5.01 -1.53 7.83
CA GLU A 101 3.84 -2.05 7.13
C GLU A 101 2.86 -0.94 6.74
N SER A 102 2.63 0.00 7.64
CA SER A 102 1.78 1.18 7.40
C SER A 102 2.37 2.08 6.30
N LEU A 103 3.69 2.30 6.29
CA LEU A 103 4.38 3.09 5.28
C LEU A 103 4.24 2.49 3.89
N ARG A 104 4.45 1.19 3.78
CA ARG A 104 4.33 0.46 2.52
C ARG A 104 2.91 0.45 1.98
N THR A 105 1.91 0.49 2.88
CA THR A 105 0.50 0.67 2.49
C THR A 105 0.28 2.02 1.83
N LEU A 106 0.81 3.09 2.45
CA LEU A 106 0.72 4.45 1.92
C LEU A 106 1.37 4.60 0.53
N GLU A 107 2.38 3.79 0.23
CA GLU A 107 3.08 3.86 -1.06
C GLU A 107 2.39 3.07 -2.18
N SER A 108 1.57 2.08 -1.83
CA SER A 108 0.99 1.13 -2.79
C SER A 108 -0.47 1.34 -3.15
N ARG A 109 -1.21 2.20 -2.42
CA ARG A 109 -2.67 2.43 -2.59
C ARG A 109 -3.01 3.77 -3.23
N SER A 110 -4.11 3.80 -3.97
CA SER A 110 -4.70 4.99 -4.60
C SER A 110 -5.76 5.71 -3.77
N GLN A 111 -6.49 4.97 -2.96
CA GLN A 111 -7.44 5.50 -1.99
C GLN A 111 -7.19 4.77 -0.66
N ILE A 112 -6.74 5.53 0.31
CA ILE A 112 -6.47 5.04 1.66
C ILE A 112 -7.50 5.68 2.57
N ASP A 113 -8.15 4.88 3.40
CA ASP A 113 -8.75 5.41 4.61
C ASP A 113 -7.63 5.70 5.62
N PRO A 114 -7.28 6.97 5.85
CA PRO A 114 -6.25 7.32 6.82
C PRO A 114 -6.52 6.73 8.20
N GLY A 115 -7.79 6.46 8.54
CA GLY A 115 -8.18 5.86 9.79
C GLY A 115 -7.64 4.44 10.00
N GLU A 116 -7.54 3.63 8.95
CA GLU A 116 -6.97 2.27 9.03
C GLU A 116 -5.48 2.31 9.38
N ILE A 117 -4.73 3.23 8.76
CA ILE A 117 -3.30 3.43 9.04
C ILE A 117 -3.09 3.89 10.47
N VAL A 118 -3.92 4.84 10.94
CA VAL A 118 -3.86 5.34 12.31
C VAL A 118 -4.09 4.22 13.32
N ILE A 119 -5.09 3.36 13.10
CA ILE A 119 -5.38 2.23 13.98
C ILE A 119 -4.22 1.23 13.99
N SER A 120 -3.65 0.92 12.82
CA SER A 120 -2.48 0.03 12.72
C SER A 120 -1.31 0.57 13.53
N LEU A 121 -0.96 1.85 13.33
CA LEU A 121 0.15 2.50 14.04
C LEU A 121 -0.09 2.57 15.55
N ILE A 122 -1.30 2.89 16.00
CA ILE A 122 -1.66 2.88 17.43
C ILE A 122 -1.38 1.50 18.05
N ASN A 123 -1.77 0.43 17.37
CA ASN A 123 -1.55 -0.93 17.84
C ASN A 123 -0.06 -1.32 17.84
N GLU A 124 0.69 -0.93 16.80
CA GLU A 124 2.14 -1.16 16.74
C GLU A 124 2.85 -0.42 17.88
N ILE A 125 2.54 0.86 18.12
CA ILE A 125 3.10 1.68 19.19
C ILE A 125 2.80 1.07 20.56
N ALA A 126 1.56 0.63 20.81
CA ALA A 126 1.17 -0.04 22.03
C ALA A 126 2.00 -1.31 22.30
N GLY A 127 2.37 -2.03 21.24
CA GLY A 127 3.16 -3.25 21.32
C GLY A 127 4.65 -3.04 21.61
N THR A 128 5.19 -1.82 21.46
CA THR A 128 6.62 -1.54 21.68
C THR A 128 7.02 -1.56 23.14
N GLY A 129 6.11 -1.19 24.06
CA GLY A 129 6.41 -0.98 25.48
C GLY A 129 7.42 0.14 25.78
N ARG A 130 7.73 1.00 24.78
CA ARG A 130 8.68 2.13 24.89
C ARG A 130 7.90 3.42 25.01
N GLU A 131 8.41 4.37 25.77
CA GLU A 131 7.85 5.72 25.88
C GLU A 131 8.24 6.54 24.65
N ILE A 132 7.25 7.03 23.90
CA ILE A 132 7.44 7.69 22.61
C ILE A 132 6.89 9.12 22.69
N ALA A 133 7.74 10.09 22.38
CA ALA A 133 7.38 11.49 22.28
C ALA A 133 7.46 11.95 20.80
N VAL A 134 6.32 12.32 20.23
CA VAL A 134 6.23 12.82 18.85
C VAL A 134 6.18 14.34 18.87
N PHE A 135 7.19 14.96 18.26
CA PHE A 135 7.30 16.40 18.11
C PHE A 135 6.77 16.82 16.73
N LEU A 136 5.70 17.61 16.70
CA LEU A 136 5.16 18.22 15.49
C LEU A 136 5.44 19.73 15.52
N ASP A 137 6.44 20.16 14.76
CA ASP A 137 6.77 21.56 14.66
C ASP A 137 6.04 22.23 13.48
N ASP A 138 5.66 23.50 13.65
CA ASP A 138 4.94 24.31 12.68
C ASP A 138 3.58 23.74 12.21
N PHE A 139 2.84 23.05 13.07
CA PHE A 139 1.57 22.40 12.78
C PHE A 139 0.50 23.34 12.19
N HIS A 140 0.62 24.65 12.37
CA HIS A 140 -0.27 25.65 11.76
C HIS A 140 -0.24 25.67 10.21
N ASN A 141 0.73 25.00 9.59
CA ASN A 141 0.79 24.82 8.15
C ASN A 141 -0.24 23.80 7.64
N ILE A 142 -0.74 22.93 8.51
CA ILE A 142 -1.81 22.00 8.18
C ILE A 142 -3.13 22.75 8.01
N LYS A 143 -3.69 22.65 6.81
CA LYS A 143 -5.01 23.22 6.45
C LYS A 143 -6.06 22.15 6.25
N SER A 144 -5.66 20.88 6.26
CA SER A 144 -6.54 19.75 6.06
C SER A 144 -7.24 19.36 7.36
N ARG A 145 -8.55 19.37 7.33
CA ARG A 145 -9.36 18.87 8.45
C ARG A 145 -9.11 17.38 8.71
N VAL A 146 -8.89 16.60 7.66
CA VAL A 146 -8.60 15.16 7.77
C VAL A 146 -7.31 14.92 8.53
N VAL A 147 -6.23 15.68 8.26
CA VAL A 147 -4.97 15.55 9.01
C VAL A 147 -5.16 15.95 10.47
N THR A 148 -5.95 17.00 10.75
CA THR A 148 -6.27 17.39 12.13
C THR A 148 -7.06 16.28 12.85
N GLU A 149 -8.00 15.62 12.18
CA GLU A 149 -8.75 14.46 12.71
C GLU A 149 -7.84 13.25 12.93
N ILE A 150 -6.86 13.00 12.08
CA ILE A 150 -5.81 11.98 12.25
C ILE A 150 -5.04 12.21 13.55
N VAL A 151 -4.47 13.41 13.72
CA VAL A 151 -3.71 13.75 14.93
C VAL A 151 -4.61 13.69 16.16
N GLY A 152 -5.84 14.19 16.08
CA GLY A 152 -6.84 14.09 17.12
C GLY A 152 -7.15 12.64 17.51
N THR A 153 -7.16 11.72 16.56
CA THR A 153 -7.38 10.28 16.79
C THR A 153 -6.20 9.65 17.54
N PHE A 154 -4.96 9.97 17.15
CA PHE A 154 -3.77 9.53 17.89
C PHE A 154 -3.78 10.00 19.34
N ILE A 155 -4.09 11.28 19.56
CA ILE A 155 -4.14 11.87 20.91
C ILE A 155 -5.25 11.23 21.75
N ALA A 156 -6.46 11.06 21.17
CA ALA A 156 -7.61 10.57 21.90
C ALA A 156 -7.59 9.04 22.15
N ARG A 157 -7.06 8.26 21.20
CA ARG A 157 -7.09 6.80 21.22
C ARG A 157 -5.71 6.15 21.34
N GLY A 158 -4.64 6.93 21.28
CA GLY A 158 -3.28 6.45 21.44
C GLY A 158 -3.05 5.81 22.81
N PRO A 159 -2.12 4.86 22.90
CA PRO A 159 -1.75 4.21 24.15
C PRO A 159 -1.10 5.20 25.14
N SER A 160 -0.99 4.81 26.40
CA SER A 160 -0.45 5.68 27.46
C SER A 160 1.03 6.03 27.29
N ASN A 161 1.76 5.26 26.49
CA ASN A 161 3.18 5.46 26.17
C ASN A 161 3.41 6.32 24.91
N LEU A 162 2.37 6.97 24.37
CA LEU A 162 2.46 7.87 23.22
C LEU A 162 2.08 9.29 23.63
N HIS A 163 3.01 10.23 23.41
CA HIS A 163 2.88 11.63 23.77
C HIS A 163 3.11 12.55 22.56
N PHE A 164 2.32 13.60 22.43
CA PHE A 164 2.49 14.60 21.37
C PHE A 164 2.94 15.94 21.95
N LEU A 165 4.00 16.50 21.37
CA LEU A 165 4.47 17.86 21.65
C LEU A 165 4.32 18.67 20.36
N LEU A 166 3.35 19.58 20.33
CA LEU A 166 2.87 20.24 19.15
C LEU A 166 3.14 21.75 19.24
N ALA A 167 3.88 22.29 18.25
CA ALA A 167 4.07 23.72 18.12
C ALA A 167 3.21 24.30 16.99
N SER A 168 2.45 25.35 17.29
CA SER A 168 1.55 26.00 16.34
C SER A 168 1.54 27.52 16.52
N ARG A 169 1.16 28.30 15.50
CA ARG A 169 0.93 29.75 15.63
C ARG A 169 -0.42 30.08 16.24
N ALA A 170 -1.42 29.26 15.97
CA ALA A 170 -2.77 29.39 16.47
C ALA A 170 -3.18 28.06 17.13
N VAL A 171 -4.17 28.11 18.00
CA VAL A 171 -4.72 26.90 18.60
C VAL A 171 -5.32 26.02 17.50
N PRO A 172 -4.80 24.80 17.27
CA PRO A 172 -5.35 23.92 16.25
C PRO A 172 -6.72 23.39 16.67
N ASP A 173 -7.58 23.08 15.69
CA ASP A 173 -8.92 22.52 15.90
C ASP A 173 -8.83 21.02 16.25
N LEU A 174 -8.25 20.74 17.43
CA LEU A 174 -8.09 19.39 17.98
C LEU A 174 -9.16 19.14 19.07
N PRO A 175 -9.65 17.91 19.23
CA PRO A 175 -10.66 17.57 20.22
C PRO A 175 -10.07 17.49 21.65
N VAL A 176 -9.46 18.59 22.12
CA VAL A 176 -8.72 18.65 23.39
C VAL A 176 -9.57 18.90 24.64
N ALA A 177 -10.87 19.19 24.46
CA ALA A 177 -11.74 19.55 25.58
C ALA A 177 -11.84 18.44 26.65
N SER A 178 -11.97 17.19 26.24
CA SER A 178 -12.02 16.05 27.16
C SER A 178 -10.67 15.79 27.85
N LEU A 179 -9.57 15.96 27.12
CA LEU A 179 -8.21 15.79 27.64
C LEU A 179 -7.85 16.86 28.67
N ARG A 180 -8.28 18.11 28.45
CA ARG A 180 -8.14 19.18 29.44
C ARG A 180 -8.88 18.87 30.72
N ALA A 181 -10.08 18.27 30.62
CA ALA A 181 -10.87 17.87 31.80
C ALA A 181 -10.18 16.79 32.64
N HIS A 182 -9.32 15.97 32.02
CA HIS A 182 -8.56 14.90 32.69
C HIS A 182 -7.11 15.30 33.03
N ALA A 183 -6.72 16.58 32.84
CA ALA A 183 -5.35 17.08 33.03
C ALA A 183 -4.30 16.36 32.14
N GLU A 184 -4.70 15.84 30.99
CA GLU A 184 -3.84 15.17 30.01
C GLU A 184 -3.26 16.12 28.94
N VAL A 185 -3.48 17.46 29.09
CA VAL A 185 -2.94 18.51 28.20
C VAL A 185 -2.20 19.56 29.04
N VAL A 186 -1.03 19.95 28.55
CA VAL A 186 -0.29 21.13 29.03
C VAL A 186 -0.32 22.18 27.91
N ASP A 187 -0.94 23.33 28.18
CA ASP A 187 -0.97 24.47 27.27
C ASP A 187 0.14 25.47 27.62
N ILE A 188 0.99 25.77 26.61
CA ILE A 188 2.05 26.79 26.72
C ILE A 188 1.75 27.92 25.73
N SER A 189 1.39 29.06 26.26
CA SER A 189 1.02 30.23 25.45
C SER A 189 2.20 31.15 25.14
N ALA A 190 1.95 32.16 24.32
CA ALA A 190 2.91 33.24 24.04
C ALA A 190 3.43 33.92 25.32
N GLU A 191 2.58 34.08 26.34
CA GLU A 191 2.97 34.68 27.63
C GLU A 191 4.03 33.84 28.34
N ASN A 192 3.87 32.51 28.33
CA ASN A 192 4.87 31.59 28.91
C ASN A 192 6.20 31.62 28.14
N LEU A 193 6.15 31.90 26.83
CA LEU A 193 7.31 31.91 25.93
C LEU A 193 8.08 33.23 25.94
N ARG A 194 7.52 34.33 26.46
CA ARG A 194 8.25 35.59 26.60
C ARG A 194 9.50 35.42 27.44
N PHE A 195 10.60 36.03 27.05
CA PHE A 195 11.79 36.07 27.85
C PHE A 195 11.57 36.95 29.08
N SER A 196 11.96 36.45 30.25
CA SER A 196 12.04 37.27 31.48
C SER A 196 13.26 38.24 31.38
N ALA A 197 13.31 39.25 32.26
CA ALA A 197 14.44 40.17 32.31
C ALA A 197 15.78 39.42 32.51
N GLU A 198 15.80 38.39 33.32
CA GLU A 198 16.99 37.54 33.52
C GLU A 198 17.37 36.75 32.26
N GLU A 199 16.37 36.21 31.52
CA GLU A 199 16.59 35.49 30.27
C GLU A 199 17.10 36.46 29.19
N VAL A 200 16.57 37.69 29.11
CA VAL A 200 17.05 38.74 28.20
C VAL A 200 18.48 39.14 28.52
N ALA A 201 18.79 39.36 29.77
CA ALA A 201 20.15 39.71 30.23
C ALA A 201 21.17 38.65 29.81
N ARG A 202 20.88 37.37 30.15
CA ARG A 202 21.73 36.25 29.75
C ARG A 202 21.87 36.14 28.25
N PHE A 203 20.77 36.33 27.51
CA PHE A 203 20.78 36.25 26.04
C PHE A 203 21.70 37.34 25.45
N LEU A 204 21.52 38.60 25.83
CA LEU A 204 22.27 39.70 25.26
C LEU A 204 23.73 39.73 25.72
N ARG A 205 23.99 39.48 26.98
CA ARG A 205 25.36 39.55 27.53
C ARG A 205 26.15 38.31 27.30
N GLU A 206 25.61 37.12 27.65
CA GLU A 206 26.37 35.85 27.59
C GLU A 206 26.34 35.24 26.18
N ALA A 207 25.15 35.15 25.54
CA ALA A 207 25.04 34.51 24.23
C ALA A 207 25.44 35.43 23.07
N ARG A 208 25.28 36.79 23.21
CA ARG A 208 25.59 37.76 22.17
C ARG A 208 26.83 38.63 22.42
N GLY A 209 27.39 38.57 23.60
CA GLY A 209 28.56 39.32 23.98
C GLY A 209 28.36 40.85 23.98
N LEU A 210 27.13 41.33 24.14
CA LEU A 210 26.78 42.73 24.14
C LEU A 210 26.89 43.27 25.59
N ASP A 211 27.75 44.27 25.76
CA ASP A 211 27.88 44.99 27.01
C ASP A 211 26.76 46.04 27.13
N LEU A 212 25.64 45.69 27.77
CA LEU A 212 24.45 46.51 27.93
C LEU A 212 24.16 46.72 29.44
N SER A 213 23.75 47.91 29.82
CA SER A 213 23.32 48.22 31.19
C SER A 213 21.96 47.57 31.49
N ASP A 214 21.62 47.39 32.76
CA ASP A 214 20.31 46.86 33.16
C ASP A 214 19.18 47.76 32.66
N GLU A 215 19.37 49.08 32.68
CA GLU A 215 18.41 50.03 32.12
C GLU A 215 18.20 49.90 30.61
N GLN A 216 19.24 49.63 29.84
CA GLN A 216 19.15 49.32 28.42
C GLN A 216 18.43 48.01 28.15
N ILE A 217 18.66 47.00 29.01
CA ILE A 217 17.99 45.69 28.92
C ILE A 217 16.49 45.83 29.25
N GLU A 218 16.15 46.60 30.30
CA GLU A 218 14.74 46.89 30.65
C GLU A 218 14.03 47.61 29.50
N ARG A 219 14.63 48.67 28.91
CA ARG A 219 14.08 49.39 27.78
C ARG A 219 13.90 48.45 26.56
N LEU A 220 14.83 47.53 26.26
CA LEU A 220 14.69 46.56 25.21
C LEU A 220 13.61 45.53 25.49
N LEU A 221 13.51 45.07 26.76
CA LEU A 221 12.45 44.19 27.19
C LEU A 221 11.06 44.82 27.00
N ASP A 222 10.91 46.08 27.46
CA ASP A 222 9.66 46.82 27.29
C ASP A 222 9.28 47.01 25.80
N ARG A 223 10.27 47.28 24.95
CA ARG A 223 10.06 47.49 23.51
C ARG A 223 9.75 46.18 22.75
N THR A 224 10.37 45.07 23.16
CA THR A 224 10.21 43.78 22.53
C THR A 224 9.15 42.89 23.20
N GLU A 225 8.68 43.29 24.38
CA GLU A 225 7.80 42.47 25.22
C GLU A 225 8.36 41.07 25.46
N GLY A 226 9.66 40.89 25.48
CA GLY A 226 10.32 39.60 25.59
C GLY A 226 10.19 38.70 24.37
N TRP A 227 9.85 39.24 23.21
CA TRP A 227 9.77 38.51 21.96
C TRP A 227 11.17 38.12 21.45
N VAL A 228 11.45 36.81 21.43
CA VAL A 228 12.80 36.23 21.23
C VAL A 228 13.40 36.64 19.86
N ALA A 229 12.62 36.58 18.77
CA ALA A 229 13.13 36.98 17.45
C ALA A 229 13.40 38.48 17.39
N GLY A 230 12.58 39.32 18.03
CA GLY A 230 12.80 40.73 18.15
C GLY A 230 14.11 41.04 18.86
N LEU A 231 14.37 40.38 19.99
CA LEU A 231 15.63 40.48 20.73
C LEU A 231 16.82 40.00 19.88
N GLN A 232 16.65 38.91 19.14
CA GLN A 232 17.65 38.36 18.24
C GLN A 232 18.02 39.40 17.18
N LEU A 233 17.02 39.98 16.52
CA LEU A 233 17.20 40.99 15.46
C LEU A 233 17.81 42.29 16.02
N ALA A 234 17.29 42.75 17.17
CA ALA A 234 17.86 43.90 17.88
C ALA A 234 19.35 43.68 18.25
N SER A 235 19.72 42.46 18.67
CA SER A 235 21.10 42.12 19.04
C SER A 235 22.08 42.24 17.85
N LEU A 236 21.64 41.88 16.63
CA LEU A 236 22.43 41.96 15.41
C LEU A 236 22.69 43.46 15.04
N SER A 237 21.64 44.26 15.10
CA SER A 237 21.77 45.70 14.80
C SER A 237 22.56 46.45 15.87
N LEU A 238 22.37 46.10 17.17
CA LEU A 238 23.13 46.67 18.29
C LEU A 238 24.62 46.34 18.26
N GLY A 239 25.00 45.18 17.74
CA GLY A 239 26.39 44.80 17.53
C GLY A 239 27.15 45.68 16.54
N GLN A 240 26.42 46.35 15.64
CA GLN A 240 26.97 47.20 14.60
C GLN A 240 26.75 48.69 14.87
N SER A 241 25.91 49.09 15.83
CA SER A 241 25.57 50.45 16.13
C SER A 241 26.54 51.12 17.10
N GLU A 242 27.07 52.27 16.74
CA GLU A 242 27.84 53.18 17.65
C GLU A 242 26.91 53.96 18.62
N HIS A 243 25.60 54.14 18.24
CA HIS A 243 24.60 54.88 18.99
C HIS A 243 23.51 53.97 19.57
N ARG A 244 23.85 53.10 20.53
CA ARG A 244 22.98 52.05 21.08
C ARG A 244 21.71 52.61 21.75
N ASP A 245 21.81 53.74 22.46
CA ASP A 245 20.64 54.34 23.14
C ASP A 245 19.61 54.87 22.17
N GLU A 246 20.04 55.58 21.12
CA GLU A 246 19.14 56.08 20.04
C GLU A 246 18.45 54.93 19.31
N PHE A 247 19.17 53.86 19.05
CA PHE A 247 18.60 52.67 18.43
C PHE A 247 17.52 52.03 19.34
N ILE A 248 17.82 51.82 20.64
CA ILE A 248 16.87 51.26 21.60
C ILE A 248 15.62 52.15 21.68
N ASP A 249 15.76 53.46 21.72
CA ASP A 249 14.63 54.38 21.81
C ASP A 249 13.79 54.45 20.54
N SER A 250 14.39 54.29 19.37
CA SER A 250 13.70 54.22 18.08
C SER A 250 13.05 52.87 17.81
N PHE A 251 13.42 51.81 18.58
CA PHE A 251 12.87 50.50 18.45
C PHE A 251 11.43 50.47 18.97
N SER A 252 10.48 50.81 18.12
CA SER A 252 9.06 50.85 18.41
C SER A 252 8.28 50.28 17.22
N GLY A 253 7.23 49.50 17.49
CA GLY A 253 6.36 49.07 16.42
C GLY A 253 5.53 47.83 16.86
N LYS A 254 4.42 47.61 16.14
CA LYS A 254 3.65 46.39 16.28
C LYS A 254 4.49 45.21 15.76
N ALA A 255 4.36 44.02 16.36
CA ALA A 255 5.25 42.88 16.11
C ALA A 255 5.50 42.56 14.61
N ARG A 256 4.52 42.77 13.75
CA ARG A 256 4.66 42.58 12.30
C ARG A 256 5.52 43.63 11.62
N GLU A 257 5.32 44.91 11.96
CA GLU A 257 6.05 46.05 11.40
C GLU A 257 7.53 46.04 11.83
N VAL A 258 7.77 45.62 13.06
CA VAL A 258 9.12 45.43 13.61
C VAL A 258 9.86 44.30 12.90
N ALA A 259 9.19 43.18 12.68
CA ALA A 259 9.76 42.04 11.94
C ALA A 259 10.11 42.42 10.49
N GLU A 260 9.22 43.14 9.80
CA GLU A 260 9.46 43.62 8.43
C GLU A 260 10.60 44.66 8.40
N TYR A 261 10.61 45.62 9.33
CA TYR A 261 11.65 46.67 9.42
C TYR A 261 13.03 46.04 9.73
N LEU A 262 13.13 45.19 10.75
CA LEU A 262 14.40 44.60 11.16
C LEU A 262 14.90 43.54 10.14
N ALA A 263 14.01 42.83 9.46
CA ALA A 263 14.41 41.94 8.38
C ALA A 263 14.96 42.72 7.19
N ILE A 264 14.39 43.91 6.88
CA ILE A 264 14.91 44.84 5.84
C ILE A 264 16.27 45.39 6.26
N ASP A 265 16.45 45.78 7.53
CA ASP A 265 17.71 46.32 8.03
C ASP A 265 18.80 45.23 8.07
N VAL A 266 18.46 44.01 8.46
CA VAL A 266 19.39 42.87 8.41
C VAL A 266 19.81 42.60 6.97
N LEU A 267 18.86 42.53 6.02
CA LEU A 267 19.17 42.27 4.63
C LEU A 267 20.03 43.41 4.04
N ASN A 268 19.68 44.68 4.32
CA ASN A 268 20.41 45.82 3.80
C ASN A 268 21.79 46.03 4.45
N SER A 269 22.03 45.49 5.66
CA SER A 269 23.34 45.56 6.32
C SER A 269 24.35 44.57 5.78
N LEU A 270 23.90 43.56 5.03
CA LEU A 270 24.74 42.52 4.42
C LEU A 270 25.37 43.07 3.12
N ALA A 271 26.49 42.48 2.74
CA ALA A 271 27.12 42.80 1.46
C ALA A 271 26.15 42.50 0.28
N PRO A 272 26.15 43.31 -0.81
CA PRO A 272 25.19 43.14 -1.90
C PRO A 272 25.16 41.72 -2.50
N ASP A 273 26.30 41.06 -2.56
CA ASP A 273 26.43 39.70 -3.05
C ASP A 273 25.78 38.65 -2.11
N ILE A 274 25.80 38.89 -0.80
CA ILE A 274 25.11 38.07 0.19
C ILE A 274 23.60 38.32 0.13
N GLN A 275 23.17 39.56 -0.07
CA GLN A 275 21.76 39.91 -0.27
C GLN A 275 21.19 39.14 -1.48
N GLU A 276 21.91 39.17 -2.60
CA GLU A 276 21.51 38.47 -3.83
C GLU A 276 21.44 36.97 -3.61
N PHE A 277 22.44 36.39 -2.93
CA PHE A 277 22.45 34.98 -2.52
C PHE A 277 21.18 34.61 -1.75
N LEU A 278 20.85 35.38 -0.70
CA LEU A 278 19.67 35.13 0.14
C LEU A 278 18.37 35.22 -0.67
N LEU A 279 18.24 36.22 -1.52
CA LEU A 279 17.06 36.40 -2.36
C LEU A 279 16.90 35.23 -3.34
N TYR A 280 17.92 34.87 -4.07
CA TYR A 280 17.84 33.89 -5.15
C TYR A 280 17.67 32.47 -4.62
N THR A 281 18.30 32.13 -3.49
CA THR A 281 18.17 30.82 -2.86
C THR A 281 16.89 30.66 -2.03
N SER A 282 16.14 31.76 -1.80
CA SER A 282 14.87 31.71 -1.05
C SER A 282 13.78 30.86 -1.68
N ILE A 283 13.87 30.55 -2.97
CA ILE A 283 12.94 29.66 -3.67
C ILE A 283 13.07 28.21 -3.17
N LEU A 284 14.26 27.81 -2.70
CA LEU A 284 14.52 26.44 -2.26
C LEU A 284 13.87 26.18 -0.90
N GLU A 285 13.27 25.00 -0.77
CA GLU A 285 12.79 24.50 0.53
C GLU A 285 13.94 23.98 1.37
N ARG A 286 14.88 23.31 0.72
CA ARG A 286 16.18 22.91 1.28
C ARG A 286 17.28 23.20 0.25
N MET A 287 18.47 23.47 0.72
CA MET A 287 19.59 23.82 -0.13
C MET A 287 20.88 23.15 0.31
N SER A 288 21.71 22.79 -0.66
CA SER A 288 23.11 22.41 -0.48
C SER A 288 23.99 23.44 -1.18
N SER A 289 25.29 23.38 -0.94
CA SER A 289 26.27 24.20 -1.66
C SER A 289 26.10 24.09 -3.18
N GLU A 290 25.96 22.88 -3.70
CA GLU A 290 25.81 22.59 -5.12
C GLU A 290 24.48 23.13 -5.67
N SER A 291 23.37 22.98 -4.94
CA SER A 291 22.08 23.52 -5.38
C SER A 291 22.08 25.07 -5.43
N CYS A 292 22.76 25.71 -4.46
CA CYS A 292 22.95 27.16 -4.47
C CYS A 292 23.84 27.59 -5.65
N GLN A 293 24.98 26.90 -5.87
CA GLN A 293 25.88 27.17 -6.98
C GLN A 293 25.17 27.09 -8.33
N CYS A 294 24.32 26.07 -8.52
CA CYS A 294 23.52 25.96 -9.74
C CYS A 294 22.55 27.16 -9.94
N LEU A 295 21.97 27.69 -8.86
CA LEU A 295 21.02 28.80 -8.94
C LEU A 295 21.65 30.13 -9.28
N ILE A 296 22.81 30.45 -8.70
CA ILE A 296 23.43 31.76 -8.79
C ILE A 296 24.73 31.79 -9.62
N ASP A 297 25.14 30.66 -10.18
CA ASP A 297 26.35 30.50 -10.98
C ASP A 297 27.59 31.12 -10.30
N ARG A 298 27.80 30.78 -9.03
CA ARG A 298 28.86 31.30 -8.18
C ARG A 298 29.56 30.19 -7.40
N ASP A 299 30.89 30.21 -7.43
CA ASP A 299 31.72 29.38 -6.57
C ASP A 299 31.73 29.87 -5.11
N GLY A 300 32.08 28.99 -4.16
CA GLY A 300 32.21 29.35 -2.74
C GLY A 300 30.87 29.45 -1.99
N CYS A 301 29.79 28.84 -2.50
CA CYS A 301 28.50 28.84 -1.82
C CYS A 301 28.53 28.22 -0.41
N GLN A 302 29.43 27.23 -0.17
CA GLN A 302 29.61 26.64 1.17
C GLN A 302 30.15 27.68 2.16
N ASP A 303 31.08 28.52 1.77
CA ASP A 303 31.63 29.56 2.63
C ASP A 303 30.54 30.61 3.00
N VAL A 304 29.66 30.91 2.05
CA VAL A 304 28.50 31.77 2.30
C VAL A 304 27.53 31.12 3.26
N LEU A 305 27.22 29.82 3.09
CA LEU A 305 26.33 29.11 3.99
C LEU A 305 26.92 29.02 5.41
N ASN A 306 28.21 28.71 5.55
CA ASN A 306 28.91 28.71 6.81
C ASN A 306 28.89 30.10 7.47
N HIS A 307 29.16 31.15 6.69
CA HIS A 307 29.11 32.54 7.20
C HIS A 307 27.71 32.92 7.69
N LEU A 308 26.66 32.58 6.95
CA LEU A 308 25.26 32.84 7.34
C LEU A 308 24.86 32.04 8.59
N GLU A 309 25.34 30.80 8.72
CA GLU A 309 25.15 30.01 9.93
C GLU A 309 25.86 30.61 11.14
N ASP A 310 27.17 30.94 11.00
CA ASP A 310 27.98 31.52 12.08
C ASP A 310 27.44 32.90 12.55
N SER A 311 26.97 33.70 11.60
CA SER A 311 26.33 35.00 11.89
C SER A 311 24.89 34.90 12.39
N ASN A 312 24.37 33.71 12.54
CA ASN A 312 22.98 33.44 12.94
C ASN A 312 21.91 34.13 12.06
N THR A 313 22.11 34.17 10.77
CA THR A 313 21.22 34.84 9.80
C THR A 313 20.07 33.94 9.37
N PHE A 314 19.27 33.41 10.32
CA PHE A 314 18.07 32.60 10.07
C PHE A 314 18.27 31.36 9.17
N LEU A 315 19.53 30.91 9.00
CA LEU A 315 19.87 29.68 8.31
C LEU A 315 20.00 28.54 9.33
N LEU A 316 19.39 27.40 9.02
CA LEU A 316 19.34 26.22 9.89
C LEU A 316 19.98 25.04 9.16
N PRO A 317 21.04 24.40 9.72
CA PRO A 317 21.53 23.14 9.19
C PRO A 317 20.49 22.03 9.44
N LEU A 318 20.42 21.08 8.53
CA LEU A 318 19.40 20.03 8.52
C LEU A 318 19.99 18.64 8.80
N ASP A 319 21.32 18.51 8.71
CA ASP A 319 22.07 17.28 8.98
C ASP A 319 23.32 17.61 9.83
N GLU A 320 23.88 16.57 10.49
CA GLU A 320 25.09 16.69 11.30
C GLU A 320 26.33 17.03 10.46
N ASP A 321 26.35 16.59 9.19
CA ASP A 321 27.44 16.84 8.24
C ASP A 321 27.38 18.23 7.62
N ARG A 322 26.34 19.02 7.94
CA ARG A 322 26.15 20.38 7.42
C ARG A 322 26.19 20.46 5.88
N THR A 323 25.59 19.48 5.24
CA THR A 323 25.48 19.43 3.78
C THR A 323 24.20 20.06 3.31
N TRP A 324 23.12 19.96 4.10
CA TRP A 324 21.83 20.52 3.79
C TRP A 324 21.40 21.59 4.80
N TYR A 325 20.82 22.69 4.27
CA TYR A 325 20.36 23.85 5.02
C TYR A 325 18.95 24.23 4.63
N ARG A 326 18.27 24.96 5.51
CA ARG A 326 17.04 25.70 5.18
C ARG A 326 17.01 27.06 5.86
N TYR A 327 16.30 27.99 5.27
CA TYR A 327 15.97 29.23 5.97
C TYR A 327 14.87 28.99 6.98
N HIS A 328 14.85 29.77 8.07
CA HIS A 328 13.66 29.88 8.90
C HIS A 328 12.49 30.31 8.01
N HIS A 329 11.35 29.64 8.10
CA HIS A 329 10.25 29.80 7.13
C HIS A 329 9.76 31.25 6.97
N LEU A 330 9.71 32.06 8.07
CA LEU A 330 9.33 33.48 7.98
C LEU A 330 10.36 34.31 7.21
N PHE A 331 11.63 34.01 7.43
CA PHE A 331 12.69 34.69 6.71
C PHE A 331 12.69 34.29 5.24
N ARG A 332 12.50 33.00 4.94
CA ARG A 332 12.31 32.52 3.56
C ARG A 332 11.12 33.20 2.87
N GLU A 333 9.96 33.25 3.55
CA GLU A 333 8.75 33.90 3.00
C GLU A 333 8.97 35.39 2.73
N PHE A 334 9.63 36.11 3.66
CA PHE A 334 10.03 37.48 3.48
C PHE A 334 10.97 37.63 2.27
N LEU A 335 12.04 36.81 2.20
CA LEU A 335 13.01 36.85 1.09
C LEU A 335 12.34 36.58 -0.26
N LEU A 336 11.47 35.56 -0.33
CA LEU A 336 10.74 35.20 -1.53
C LEU A 336 9.78 36.34 -1.97
N ASN A 337 9.12 37.02 -1.03
CA ASN A 337 8.30 38.16 -1.31
C ASN A 337 9.16 39.36 -1.82
N GLN A 338 10.34 39.57 -1.21
CA GLN A 338 11.29 40.58 -1.68
C GLN A 338 11.85 40.26 -3.08
N LEU A 339 12.18 38.96 -3.33
CA LEU A 339 12.60 38.48 -4.64
C LEU A 339 11.54 38.77 -5.71
N LYS A 340 10.27 38.38 -5.45
CA LYS A 340 9.14 38.62 -6.37
C LYS A 340 8.89 40.11 -6.64
N ARG A 341 9.18 40.97 -5.65
CA ARG A 341 9.01 42.44 -5.78
C ARG A 341 10.18 43.10 -6.48
N ARG A 342 11.43 42.76 -6.12
CA ARG A 342 12.64 43.42 -6.65
C ARG A 342 13.09 42.87 -8.00
N HIS A 343 12.92 41.55 -8.19
CA HIS A 343 13.45 40.82 -9.34
C HIS A 343 12.42 39.86 -9.95
N PRO A 344 11.19 40.32 -10.31
CA PRO A 344 10.14 39.42 -10.80
C PRO A 344 10.55 38.63 -12.04
N SER A 345 11.39 39.20 -12.90
CA SER A 345 11.85 38.56 -14.14
C SER A 345 12.84 37.40 -13.92
N VAL A 346 13.43 37.27 -12.73
CA VAL A 346 14.43 36.21 -12.43
C VAL A 346 13.79 34.99 -11.79
N VAL A 347 12.62 35.15 -11.16
CA VAL A 347 11.95 34.12 -10.36
C VAL A 347 11.74 32.82 -11.17
N GLU A 348 11.17 32.94 -12.37
CA GLU A 348 10.90 31.82 -13.25
C GLU A 348 12.20 31.08 -13.63
N GLY A 349 13.25 31.82 -13.97
CA GLY A 349 14.57 31.26 -14.30
C GLY A 349 15.23 30.53 -13.12
N LEU A 350 15.03 31.01 -11.88
CA LEU A 350 15.51 30.35 -10.68
C LEU A 350 14.80 29.02 -10.45
N TYR A 351 13.47 28.97 -10.48
CA TYR A 351 12.70 27.73 -10.37
C TYR A 351 13.06 26.74 -11.49
N HIS A 352 13.25 27.25 -12.70
CA HIS A 352 13.67 26.42 -13.83
C HIS A 352 15.02 25.74 -13.57
N ARG A 353 16.04 26.47 -13.12
CA ARG A 353 17.36 25.91 -12.76
C ARG A 353 17.26 24.92 -11.61
N ALA A 354 16.46 25.24 -10.57
CA ALA A 354 16.21 24.32 -9.47
C ALA A 354 15.61 23.00 -9.98
N SER A 355 14.55 23.08 -10.81
CA SER A 355 13.93 21.87 -11.40
C SER A 355 14.93 21.04 -12.20
N LEU A 356 15.83 21.68 -12.96
CA LEU A 356 16.88 20.98 -13.72
C LEU A 356 17.84 20.23 -12.80
N TRP A 357 18.41 20.95 -11.85
CA TRP A 357 19.39 20.39 -10.92
C TRP A 357 18.83 19.22 -10.11
N PHE A 358 17.63 19.39 -9.54
CA PHE A 358 16.98 18.31 -8.76
C PHE A 358 16.65 17.10 -9.63
N ALA A 359 16.30 17.31 -10.92
CA ALA A 359 16.11 16.22 -11.87
C ALA A 359 17.41 15.45 -12.15
N GLU A 360 18.52 16.14 -12.35
CA GLU A 360 19.84 15.56 -12.60
C GLU A 360 20.35 14.78 -11.38
N GLN A 361 20.04 15.24 -10.17
CA GLN A 361 20.41 14.56 -8.93
C GLN A 361 19.45 13.41 -8.56
N GLY A 362 18.41 13.14 -9.36
CA GLY A 362 17.45 12.06 -9.15
C GLY A 362 16.33 12.38 -8.15
N TYR A 363 16.19 13.62 -7.70
CA TYR A 363 15.11 14.08 -6.82
C TYR A 363 13.86 14.45 -7.65
N SER A 364 13.17 13.42 -8.18
CA SER A 364 12.07 13.60 -9.14
C SER A 364 10.89 14.39 -8.58
N ASN A 365 10.62 14.27 -7.29
CA ASN A 365 9.49 14.95 -6.65
C ASN A 365 9.72 16.47 -6.58
N GLU A 366 10.89 16.90 -6.12
CA GLU A 366 11.29 18.31 -6.09
C GLU A 366 11.39 18.87 -7.51
N ALA A 367 11.95 18.10 -8.44
CA ALA A 367 12.06 18.50 -9.85
C ALA A 367 10.68 18.81 -10.47
N VAL A 368 9.69 17.92 -10.26
CA VAL A 368 8.30 18.16 -10.73
C VAL A 368 7.66 19.33 -9.98
N THR A 369 7.87 19.43 -8.66
CA THR A 369 7.30 20.54 -7.85
C THR A 369 7.81 21.90 -8.33
N TYR A 370 9.12 22.06 -8.52
CA TYR A 370 9.68 23.35 -9.00
C TYR A 370 9.27 23.65 -10.45
N ALA A 371 9.11 22.62 -11.28
CA ALA A 371 8.56 22.82 -12.61
C ALA A 371 7.11 23.35 -12.59
N LEU A 372 6.29 22.85 -11.66
CA LEU A 372 4.90 23.33 -11.49
C LEU A 372 4.87 24.79 -10.96
N GLU A 373 5.80 25.17 -10.09
CA GLU A 373 5.89 26.52 -9.51
C GLU A 373 6.33 27.59 -10.55
N THR A 374 7.07 27.21 -11.58
CA THR A 374 7.38 28.13 -12.69
C THR A 374 6.14 28.48 -13.50
N GLY A 375 5.07 27.66 -13.45
CA GLY A 375 4.05 27.62 -14.47
C GLY A 375 4.53 27.03 -15.79
N ASP A 376 5.77 26.51 -15.83
CA ASP A 376 6.30 25.74 -16.95
C ASP A 376 5.73 24.32 -16.90
N PHE A 377 4.44 24.24 -17.20
CA PHE A 377 3.73 22.98 -17.23
C PHE A 377 4.26 22.04 -18.32
N ASP A 378 4.91 22.57 -19.37
CA ASP A 378 5.56 21.77 -20.39
C ASP A 378 6.70 20.96 -19.82
N ARG A 379 7.54 21.59 -19.02
CA ARG A 379 8.62 20.89 -18.33
C ARG A 379 8.11 19.91 -17.27
N ALA A 380 7.14 20.35 -16.46
CA ALA A 380 6.51 19.44 -15.48
C ALA A 380 5.94 18.19 -16.16
N ALA A 381 5.25 18.36 -17.28
CA ALA A 381 4.72 17.27 -18.09
C ALA A 381 5.83 16.36 -18.62
N LEU A 382 6.92 16.93 -19.12
CA LEU A 382 8.09 16.17 -19.61
C LEU A 382 8.71 15.32 -18.49
N LEU A 383 8.90 15.88 -17.30
CA LEU A 383 9.43 15.16 -16.15
C LEU A 383 8.50 14.02 -15.72
N VAL A 384 7.19 14.26 -15.70
CA VAL A 384 6.19 13.21 -15.42
C VAL A 384 6.31 12.08 -16.47
N GLU A 385 6.38 12.41 -17.77
CA GLU A 385 6.54 11.43 -18.85
C GLU A 385 7.83 10.60 -18.70
N GLN A 386 8.95 11.23 -18.32
CA GLN A 386 10.24 10.56 -18.13
C GLN A 386 10.24 9.58 -16.95
N HIS A 387 9.59 9.93 -15.85
CA HIS A 387 9.59 9.12 -14.64
C HIS A 387 8.40 8.15 -14.52
N ALA A 388 7.37 8.31 -15.35
CA ALA A 388 6.15 7.50 -15.29
C ALA A 388 6.40 6.00 -15.39
N LEU A 389 7.27 5.56 -16.31
CA LEU A 389 7.55 4.13 -16.52
C LEU A 389 8.15 3.49 -15.26
N HIS A 390 9.02 4.20 -14.56
CA HIS A 390 9.59 3.73 -13.30
C HIS A 390 8.52 3.54 -12.21
N LEU A 391 7.56 4.48 -12.11
CA LEU A 391 6.44 4.36 -11.18
C LEU A 391 5.52 3.18 -11.54
N LEU A 392 5.27 2.95 -12.84
CA LEU A 392 4.48 1.81 -13.33
C LEU A 392 5.14 0.47 -12.99
N HIS A 393 6.46 0.33 -13.14
CA HIS A 393 7.20 -0.90 -12.82
C HIS A 393 7.09 -1.30 -11.35
N ARG A 394 6.95 -0.31 -10.46
CA ARG A 394 6.86 -0.47 -9.00
C ARG A 394 5.43 -0.40 -8.45
N GLY A 395 4.42 -0.28 -9.30
CA GLY A 395 3.03 -0.22 -8.87
C GLY A 395 2.65 1.08 -8.13
N GLN A 396 3.42 2.18 -8.30
CA GLN A 396 3.16 3.48 -7.66
C GLN A 396 2.15 4.31 -8.48
N MET A 397 1.02 3.70 -8.81
CA MET A 397 -0.05 4.31 -9.63
C MET A 397 -0.66 5.56 -8.97
N PRO A 398 -0.88 5.61 -7.63
CA PRO A 398 -1.43 6.78 -6.96
C PRO A 398 -0.54 8.01 -7.10
N ARG A 399 0.78 7.85 -6.97
CA ARG A 399 1.75 8.94 -7.14
C ARG A 399 1.70 9.49 -8.55
N LEU A 400 1.72 8.62 -9.55
CA LEU A 400 1.59 9.01 -10.94
C LEU A 400 0.29 9.78 -11.19
N TYR A 401 -0.83 9.27 -10.68
CA TYR A 401 -2.13 9.94 -10.80
C TYR A 401 -2.15 11.31 -10.13
N ASN A 402 -1.54 11.45 -8.95
CA ASN A 402 -1.44 12.73 -8.23
C ASN A 402 -0.64 13.77 -9.03
N TRP A 403 0.52 13.41 -9.61
CA TRP A 403 1.26 14.32 -10.47
C TRP A 403 0.45 14.78 -11.68
N LEU A 404 -0.20 13.82 -12.37
CA LEU A 404 -1.04 14.10 -13.52
C LEU A 404 -2.25 14.98 -13.19
N SER A 405 -2.76 14.90 -11.95
CA SER A 405 -3.90 15.71 -11.49
C SER A 405 -3.54 17.18 -11.21
N LYS A 406 -2.26 17.47 -10.97
CA LYS A 406 -1.75 18.83 -10.75
C LYS A 406 -1.46 19.59 -12.07
N LEU A 407 -1.41 18.88 -13.19
CA LEU A 407 -1.23 19.50 -14.50
C LEU A 407 -2.57 20.11 -14.97
N PRO A 408 -2.60 21.34 -15.47
CA PRO A 408 -3.81 21.97 -15.97
C PRO A 408 -4.34 21.29 -17.25
N ASP A 409 -5.66 21.23 -17.39
CA ASP A 409 -6.34 20.58 -18.52
C ASP A 409 -5.83 21.01 -19.92
N PRO A 410 -5.54 22.31 -20.19
CA PRO A 410 -5.03 22.69 -21.51
C PRO A 410 -3.72 22.03 -21.92
N MET A 411 -2.89 21.60 -20.95
CA MET A 411 -1.63 20.91 -21.23
C MET A 411 -1.87 19.49 -21.74
N THR A 412 -2.92 18.86 -21.23
CA THR A 412 -3.30 17.51 -21.67
C THR A 412 -3.85 17.48 -23.09
N GLU A 413 -4.37 18.63 -23.60
CA GLU A 413 -4.94 18.73 -24.95
C GLU A 413 -3.91 18.66 -26.08
N HIS A 414 -2.63 18.85 -25.77
CA HIS A 414 -1.56 18.87 -26.77
C HIS A 414 -0.54 17.73 -26.61
N ARG A 415 -0.59 16.99 -25.51
CA ARG A 415 0.34 15.90 -25.16
C ARG A 415 -0.40 14.57 -25.01
N PRO A 416 -0.44 13.71 -26.03
CA PRO A 416 -1.19 12.45 -25.99
C PRO A 416 -0.70 11.48 -24.91
N ARG A 417 0.58 11.56 -24.52
CA ARG A 417 1.16 10.69 -23.48
C ARG A 417 0.55 10.91 -22.10
N LEU A 418 0.18 12.15 -21.74
CA LEU A 418 -0.39 12.45 -20.42
C LEU A 418 -1.73 11.73 -20.15
N PRO A 419 -2.75 11.82 -21.01
CA PRO A 419 -3.97 11.03 -20.82
C PRO A 419 -3.73 9.50 -20.97
N MET A 420 -2.73 9.06 -21.76
CA MET A 420 -2.33 7.65 -21.79
C MET A 420 -1.78 7.18 -20.44
N LEU A 421 -0.89 7.95 -19.81
CA LEU A 421 -0.36 7.67 -18.47
C LEU A 421 -1.48 7.73 -17.41
N ARG A 422 -2.42 8.67 -17.54
CA ARG A 422 -3.62 8.71 -16.68
C ARG A 422 -4.47 7.45 -16.87
N CYS A 423 -4.62 6.95 -18.08
CA CYS A 423 -5.32 5.69 -18.36
C CYS A 423 -4.59 4.50 -17.70
N TRP A 424 -3.24 4.42 -17.84
CA TRP A 424 -2.41 3.41 -17.16
C TRP A 424 -2.64 3.40 -15.65
N ALA A 425 -2.58 4.56 -15.00
CA ALA A 425 -2.84 4.67 -13.57
C ALA A 425 -4.25 4.22 -13.21
N LEU A 426 -5.27 4.74 -13.90
CA LEU A 426 -6.68 4.55 -13.58
C LEU A 426 -7.16 3.10 -13.78
N PHE A 427 -6.72 2.39 -14.83
CA PHE A 427 -7.15 1.01 -14.97
C PHE A 427 -6.48 0.10 -13.92
N HIS A 428 -5.24 0.37 -13.53
CA HIS A 428 -4.61 -0.33 -12.40
C HIS A 428 -5.25 0.02 -11.04
N MET A 429 -5.90 1.17 -10.93
CA MET A 429 -6.66 1.62 -9.76
C MET A 429 -8.14 1.17 -9.80
N ASN A 430 -8.49 0.24 -10.69
CA ASN A 430 -9.85 -0.30 -10.86
C ASN A 430 -10.94 0.78 -11.07
N ARG A 431 -10.61 1.86 -11.81
CA ARG A 431 -11.50 2.98 -12.17
C ARG A 431 -11.85 2.95 -13.66
N PRO A 432 -12.65 1.96 -14.12
CA PRO A 432 -12.82 1.67 -15.55
C PRO A 432 -13.45 2.81 -16.37
N GLU A 433 -14.40 3.56 -15.80
CA GLU A 433 -15.07 4.66 -16.51
C GLU A 433 -14.14 5.83 -16.76
N GLU A 434 -13.32 6.18 -15.76
CA GLU A 434 -12.35 7.26 -15.88
C GLU A 434 -11.17 6.86 -16.77
N ALA A 435 -10.74 5.60 -16.72
CA ALA A 435 -9.74 5.07 -17.64
C ALA A 435 -10.23 5.13 -19.09
N ALA A 436 -11.50 4.79 -19.34
CA ALA A 436 -12.10 4.89 -20.66
C ALA A 436 -12.18 6.36 -21.16
N LYS A 437 -12.51 7.30 -20.28
CA LYS A 437 -12.49 8.75 -20.60
C LYS A 437 -11.09 9.23 -20.95
N ALA A 438 -10.08 8.86 -20.16
CA ALA A 438 -8.68 9.22 -20.42
C ALA A 438 -8.18 8.61 -21.73
N LEU A 439 -8.57 7.36 -22.04
CA LEU A 439 -8.27 6.68 -23.27
C LEU A 439 -8.89 7.42 -24.49
N TYR A 440 -10.16 7.77 -24.40
CA TYR A 440 -10.86 8.54 -25.44
C TYR A 440 -10.19 9.90 -25.69
N GLN A 441 -9.79 10.58 -24.62
CA GLN A 441 -9.05 11.84 -24.71
C GLN A 441 -7.71 11.65 -25.45
N ALA A 442 -6.96 10.60 -25.13
CA ALA A 442 -5.72 10.27 -25.86
C ALA A 442 -5.97 10.02 -27.35
N GLU A 443 -6.99 9.22 -27.69
CA GLU A 443 -7.37 8.95 -29.09
C GLU A 443 -7.72 10.22 -29.86
N TYR A 444 -8.51 11.10 -29.25
CA TYR A 444 -8.89 12.37 -29.83
C TYR A 444 -7.68 13.26 -30.14
N ILE A 445 -6.74 13.34 -29.21
CA ILE A 445 -5.52 14.15 -29.36
C ILE A 445 -4.63 13.57 -30.46
N ILE A 446 -4.38 12.25 -30.45
CA ILE A 446 -3.58 11.56 -31.48
C ILE A 446 -4.21 11.78 -32.86
N GLY A 447 -5.54 11.67 -32.97
CA GLY A 447 -6.26 11.88 -34.21
C GLY A 447 -6.07 13.31 -34.78
N ARG A 448 -6.11 14.34 -33.90
CA ARG A 448 -5.89 15.74 -34.30
C ARG A 448 -4.45 16.08 -34.65
N GLN A 449 -3.50 15.36 -34.12
CA GLN A 449 -2.06 15.62 -34.28
C GLN A 449 -1.39 14.68 -35.29
N LYS A 450 -2.14 13.80 -35.90
CA LYS A 450 -1.63 12.76 -36.81
C LYS A 450 -0.65 13.27 -37.88
N ASP A 451 -0.92 14.45 -38.42
CA ASP A 451 -0.10 15.05 -39.48
C ASP A 451 1.11 15.85 -38.95
N LYS A 452 1.21 16.02 -37.61
CA LYS A 452 2.27 16.76 -36.94
C LYS A 452 3.29 15.86 -36.24
N LEU A 453 2.88 14.63 -35.91
CA LEU A 453 3.72 13.64 -35.25
C LEU A 453 4.65 12.96 -36.27
N GLU A 454 5.87 12.66 -35.85
CA GLU A 454 6.78 11.84 -36.63
C GLU A 454 6.19 10.43 -36.84
N SER A 455 6.45 9.82 -37.98
CA SER A 455 5.85 8.53 -38.33
C SER A 455 6.15 7.43 -37.31
N GLU A 456 7.34 7.42 -36.72
CA GLU A 456 7.77 6.44 -35.74
C GLU A 456 7.10 6.69 -34.39
N GLU A 457 7.02 7.96 -33.95
CA GLU A 457 6.32 8.36 -32.73
C GLU A 457 4.83 8.04 -32.80
N LEU A 458 4.16 8.42 -33.91
CA LEU A 458 2.77 8.09 -34.12
C LEU A 458 2.52 6.57 -34.07
N ALA A 459 3.42 5.80 -34.66
CA ALA A 459 3.35 4.36 -34.65
C ALA A 459 3.49 3.79 -33.22
N ALA A 460 4.45 4.29 -32.43
CA ALA A 460 4.64 3.88 -31.03
C ALA A 460 3.41 4.19 -30.16
N LEU A 461 2.84 5.40 -30.30
CA LEU A 461 1.62 5.78 -29.59
C LEU A 461 0.42 4.88 -29.99
N GLN A 462 0.30 4.52 -31.29
CA GLN A 462 -0.75 3.64 -31.75
C GLN A 462 -0.61 2.21 -31.19
N GLU A 463 0.61 1.69 -31.10
CA GLU A 463 0.87 0.38 -30.50
C GLU A 463 0.56 0.39 -28.98
N GLU A 464 0.99 1.42 -28.24
CA GLU A 464 0.66 1.57 -26.83
C GLU A 464 -0.87 1.70 -26.60
N MET A 465 -1.58 2.41 -27.48
CA MET A 465 -3.04 2.52 -27.45
C MET A 465 -3.76 1.16 -27.55
N LYS A 466 -3.21 0.19 -28.30
CA LYS A 466 -3.76 -1.18 -28.33
C LYS A 466 -3.69 -1.83 -26.96
N VAL A 467 -2.56 -1.66 -26.25
CA VAL A 467 -2.38 -2.20 -24.90
C VAL A 467 -3.36 -1.54 -23.91
N LEU A 468 -3.52 -0.21 -23.98
CA LEU A 468 -4.44 0.53 -23.11
C LEU A 468 -5.91 0.13 -23.35
N ARG A 469 -6.33 -0.03 -24.62
CA ARG A 469 -7.68 -0.53 -24.96
C ARG A 469 -7.92 -1.92 -24.37
N ALA A 470 -6.92 -2.80 -24.47
CA ALA A 470 -6.97 -4.12 -23.85
C ALA A 470 -7.08 -4.03 -22.33
N GLY A 471 -6.34 -3.11 -21.69
CA GLY A 471 -6.41 -2.83 -20.25
C GLY A 471 -7.79 -2.39 -19.80
N VAL A 472 -8.38 -1.43 -20.49
CA VAL A 472 -9.76 -0.95 -20.20
C VAL A 472 -10.77 -2.08 -20.37
N ALA A 473 -10.68 -2.86 -21.46
CA ALA A 473 -11.57 -4.02 -21.68
C ALA A 473 -11.43 -5.08 -20.57
N CYS A 474 -10.19 -5.29 -20.08
CA CYS A 474 -9.90 -6.23 -18.99
C CYS A 474 -10.62 -5.84 -17.69
N VAL A 475 -10.51 -4.56 -17.27
CA VAL A 475 -11.15 -4.10 -16.03
C VAL A 475 -12.66 -3.94 -16.14
N GLN A 476 -13.19 -3.87 -17.37
CA GLN A 476 -14.63 -3.92 -17.66
C GLN A 476 -15.19 -5.35 -17.74
N ASP A 477 -14.40 -6.38 -17.46
CA ASP A 477 -14.74 -7.81 -17.61
C ASP A 477 -15.20 -8.19 -19.05
N ASN A 478 -14.79 -7.42 -20.06
CA ASN A 478 -15.15 -7.65 -21.46
C ASN A 478 -14.09 -8.52 -22.16
N MET A 479 -14.12 -9.84 -21.87
CA MET A 479 -13.11 -10.80 -22.32
C MET A 479 -13.11 -11.02 -23.82
N GLU A 480 -14.24 -10.80 -24.52
CA GLU A 480 -14.31 -10.92 -25.97
C GLU A 480 -13.56 -9.77 -26.66
N THR A 481 -13.82 -8.54 -26.23
CA THR A 481 -13.11 -7.36 -26.73
C THR A 481 -11.62 -7.43 -26.40
N LEU A 482 -11.27 -7.84 -25.18
CA LEU A 482 -9.86 -8.02 -24.77
C LEU A 482 -9.12 -8.99 -25.70
N GLU A 483 -9.69 -10.18 -25.96
CA GLU A 483 -9.04 -11.17 -26.81
C GLU A 483 -8.89 -10.70 -28.26
N ARG A 484 -9.91 -10.04 -28.80
CA ARG A 484 -9.85 -9.46 -30.14
C ARG A 484 -8.71 -8.45 -30.24
N LEU A 485 -8.61 -7.51 -29.27
CA LEU A 485 -7.57 -6.47 -29.25
C LEU A 485 -6.18 -7.06 -29.05
N ALA A 486 -6.04 -8.03 -28.13
CA ALA A 486 -4.76 -8.68 -27.85
C ALA A 486 -4.31 -9.66 -28.96
N SER A 487 -5.20 -10.01 -29.88
CA SER A 487 -4.88 -10.83 -31.08
C SER A 487 -4.43 -9.97 -32.25
N GLU A 488 -4.61 -8.65 -32.20
CA GLU A 488 -4.07 -7.75 -33.22
C GLU A 488 -2.54 -7.77 -33.18
N PRO A 489 -1.86 -7.78 -34.34
CA PRO A 489 -0.41 -7.77 -34.39
C PRO A 489 0.12 -6.47 -33.75
N VAL A 490 1.07 -6.63 -32.82
CA VAL A 490 1.77 -5.53 -32.14
C VAL A 490 3.23 -5.51 -32.59
N ARG A 491 3.72 -4.34 -32.94
CA ARG A 491 5.14 -4.11 -33.26
C ARG A 491 5.93 -3.96 -31.97
N GLU A 492 6.50 -5.09 -31.48
CA GLU A 492 7.17 -5.18 -30.18
C GLU A 492 8.38 -4.25 -30.07
N GLU A 493 9.01 -3.90 -31.17
CA GLU A 493 10.15 -2.99 -31.25
C GLU A 493 9.79 -1.53 -30.91
N LEU A 494 8.49 -1.18 -30.98
CA LEU A 494 8.02 0.19 -30.74
C LEU A 494 7.48 0.44 -29.33
N ILE A 495 7.35 -0.59 -28.50
CA ILE A 495 6.82 -0.44 -27.15
C ILE A 495 7.75 -1.06 -26.08
N PRO A 496 7.80 -0.48 -24.86
CA PRO A 496 8.61 -1.02 -23.78
C PRO A 496 8.23 -2.45 -23.39
N PRO A 497 9.20 -3.29 -22.97
CA PRO A 497 8.92 -4.67 -22.53
C PRO A 497 7.83 -4.78 -21.46
N TYR A 498 7.72 -3.81 -20.54
CA TYR A 498 6.67 -3.75 -19.53
C TYR A 498 5.26 -3.80 -20.14
N GLN A 499 5.03 -3.00 -21.18
CA GLN A 499 3.72 -2.90 -21.83
C GLN A 499 3.35 -4.21 -22.53
N MET A 500 4.31 -4.87 -23.18
CA MET A 500 4.11 -6.21 -23.73
C MET A 500 3.81 -7.25 -22.65
N GLY A 501 4.54 -7.20 -21.54
CA GLY A 501 4.27 -8.05 -20.39
C GLY A 501 2.84 -7.86 -19.86
N ALA A 502 2.39 -6.60 -19.70
CA ALA A 502 1.03 -6.27 -19.28
C ALA A 502 -0.03 -6.81 -20.28
N MET A 503 0.17 -6.64 -21.59
CA MET A 503 -0.72 -7.20 -22.63
C MET A 503 -0.84 -8.71 -22.48
N TYR A 504 0.29 -9.42 -22.35
CA TYR A 504 0.26 -10.88 -22.17
C TYR A 504 -0.31 -11.32 -20.81
N ASN A 505 -0.19 -10.54 -19.74
CA ASN A 505 -0.88 -10.79 -18.48
C ASN A 505 -2.40 -10.75 -18.68
N MET A 506 -2.91 -9.69 -19.31
CA MET A 506 -4.34 -9.52 -19.57
C MET A 506 -4.88 -10.62 -20.51
N LEU A 507 -4.16 -10.94 -21.57
CA LEU A 507 -4.54 -12.02 -22.49
C LEU A 507 -4.49 -13.38 -21.81
N GLY A 508 -3.50 -13.63 -20.95
CA GLY A 508 -3.39 -14.84 -20.14
C GLY A 508 -4.59 -15.00 -19.20
N TYR A 509 -5.00 -13.90 -18.56
CA TYR A 509 -6.20 -13.86 -17.73
C TYR A 509 -7.48 -14.10 -18.54
N SER A 510 -7.66 -13.47 -19.69
CA SER A 510 -8.83 -13.72 -20.58
C SER A 510 -8.93 -15.20 -20.97
N ARG A 511 -7.82 -15.82 -21.38
CA ARG A 511 -7.75 -17.24 -21.72
C ARG A 511 -8.04 -18.16 -20.54
N LEU A 512 -7.59 -17.77 -19.35
CA LEU A 512 -7.92 -18.46 -18.11
C LEU A 512 -9.44 -18.48 -17.88
N VAL A 513 -10.08 -17.31 -17.96
CA VAL A 513 -11.54 -17.16 -17.80
C VAL A 513 -12.29 -17.99 -18.85
N LYS A 514 -11.83 -18.00 -20.10
CA LYS A 514 -12.42 -18.79 -21.19
C LYS A 514 -12.12 -20.30 -21.13
N GLY A 515 -11.39 -20.78 -20.12
CA GLY A 515 -11.03 -22.20 -19.98
C GLY A 515 -9.99 -22.69 -20.99
N GLU A 516 -9.29 -21.81 -21.68
CA GLU A 516 -8.22 -22.13 -22.63
C GLU A 516 -6.87 -22.32 -21.92
N PHE A 517 -6.84 -23.20 -20.93
CA PHE A 517 -5.75 -23.31 -19.95
C PHE A 517 -4.36 -23.59 -20.52
N LYS A 518 -4.26 -24.31 -21.64
CA LYS A 518 -2.96 -24.52 -22.30
C LYS A 518 -2.42 -23.21 -22.85
N LEU A 519 -3.26 -22.49 -23.60
CA LEU A 519 -2.92 -21.20 -24.19
C LEU A 519 -2.67 -20.14 -23.10
N ALA A 520 -3.45 -20.14 -22.01
CA ALA A 520 -3.23 -19.27 -20.85
C ALA A 520 -1.83 -19.48 -20.26
N GLY A 521 -1.42 -20.72 -20.03
CA GLY A 521 -0.08 -21.02 -19.50
C GLY A 521 1.06 -20.61 -20.43
N GLU A 522 0.93 -20.84 -21.74
CA GLU A 522 1.90 -20.39 -22.74
C GLU A 522 2.01 -18.86 -22.78
N THR A 523 0.86 -18.18 -22.65
CA THR A 523 0.78 -16.71 -22.65
C THR A 523 1.40 -16.09 -21.40
N LEU A 524 1.08 -16.64 -20.23
CA LEU A 524 1.66 -16.17 -18.96
C LEU A 524 3.17 -16.42 -18.92
N ALA A 525 3.66 -17.51 -19.51
CA ALA A 525 5.11 -17.74 -19.62
C ALA A 525 5.80 -16.69 -20.53
N LYS A 526 5.12 -16.18 -21.56
CA LYS A 526 5.63 -15.05 -22.36
C LYS A 526 5.61 -13.76 -21.53
N SER A 527 4.51 -13.48 -20.82
CA SER A 527 4.40 -12.31 -19.94
C SER A 527 5.54 -12.26 -18.92
N ARG A 528 5.84 -13.38 -18.26
CA ARG A 528 6.93 -13.49 -17.27
C ARG A 528 8.26 -13.04 -17.88
N ARG A 529 8.63 -13.51 -19.06
CA ARG A 529 9.87 -13.12 -19.75
C ARG A 529 9.96 -11.63 -20.04
N TYR A 530 8.83 -11.01 -20.44
CA TYR A 530 8.79 -9.57 -20.71
C TYR A 530 8.93 -8.75 -19.43
N HIS A 531 8.29 -9.15 -18.35
CA HIS A 531 8.42 -8.47 -17.06
C HIS A 531 9.81 -8.68 -16.43
N GLU A 532 10.42 -9.85 -16.58
CA GLU A 532 11.83 -10.09 -16.20
C GLU A 532 12.78 -9.16 -16.97
N ARG A 533 12.60 -9.01 -18.27
CA ARG A 533 13.38 -8.06 -19.09
C ARG A 533 13.16 -6.61 -18.72
N ALA A 534 11.95 -6.27 -18.27
CA ALA A 534 11.60 -4.92 -17.83
C ALA A 534 12.06 -4.61 -16.39
N GLY A 535 12.45 -5.62 -15.58
CA GLY A 535 12.70 -5.47 -14.15
C GLY A 535 11.46 -5.05 -13.38
N SER A 536 10.26 -5.49 -13.82
CA SER A 536 8.99 -5.08 -13.21
C SER A 536 8.48 -6.11 -12.19
N SER A 537 8.67 -5.84 -10.92
CA SER A 537 8.16 -6.65 -9.81
C SER A 537 6.64 -6.68 -9.77
N PHE A 538 6.00 -5.52 -10.03
CA PHE A 538 4.55 -5.43 -10.11
C PHE A 538 3.98 -6.36 -11.20
N GLY A 539 4.52 -6.31 -12.40
CA GLY A 539 4.07 -7.17 -13.49
C GLY A 539 4.32 -8.66 -13.25
N LEU A 540 5.46 -9.02 -12.63
CA LEU A 540 5.80 -10.39 -12.25
C LEU A 540 4.86 -10.95 -11.19
N ALA A 541 4.48 -10.15 -10.19
CA ALA A 541 3.54 -10.54 -9.16
C ALA A 541 2.17 -10.91 -9.76
N TYR A 542 1.63 -10.08 -10.65
CA TYR A 542 0.36 -10.38 -11.31
C TYR A 542 0.44 -11.59 -12.25
N CYS A 543 1.56 -11.78 -12.93
CA CYS A 543 1.81 -12.98 -13.73
C CYS A 543 1.74 -14.25 -12.87
N GLY A 544 2.36 -14.24 -11.69
CA GLY A 544 2.30 -15.34 -10.74
C GLY A 544 0.90 -15.57 -10.16
N ILE A 545 0.15 -14.50 -9.85
CA ILE A 545 -1.24 -14.59 -9.37
C ILE A 545 -2.12 -15.30 -10.43
N PHE A 546 -2.06 -14.89 -11.69
CA PHE A 546 -2.82 -15.55 -12.76
C PHE A 546 -2.36 -17.00 -13.01
N SER A 547 -1.06 -17.29 -12.89
CA SER A 547 -0.51 -18.65 -12.96
C SER A 547 -1.02 -19.53 -11.80
N GLY A 548 -1.14 -18.97 -10.59
CA GLY A 548 -1.72 -19.61 -9.44
C GLY A 548 -3.21 -19.93 -9.62
N MET A 549 -4.00 -18.97 -10.14
CA MET A 549 -5.42 -19.17 -10.46
C MET A 549 -5.59 -20.26 -11.55
N LEU A 550 -4.74 -20.28 -12.56
CA LEU A 550 -4.69 -21.32 -13.58
C LEU A 550 -4.41 -22.71 -12.97
N ASN A 551 -3.43 -22.79 -12.08
CA ASN A 551 -3.08 -24.06 -11.40
C ASN A 551 -4.23 -24.53 -10.51
N LEU A 552 -4.91 -23.64 -9.80
CA LEU A 552 -6.08 -23.93 -8.97
C LEU A 552 -7.22 -24.54 -9.82
N SER A 553 -7.53 -23.93 -10.95
CA SER A 553 -8.55 -24.39 -11.92
C SER A 553 -8.22 -25.79 -12.46
N ARG A 554 -6.95 -26.08 -12.71
CA ARG A 554 -6.44 -27.39 -13.19
C ARG A 554 -6.27 -28.44 -12.09
N GLY A 555 -6.71 -28.15 -10.86
CA GLY A 555 -6.60 -29.07 -9.73
C GLY A 555 -5.21 -29.19 -9.11
N LYS A 556 -4.27 -28.33 -9.47
CA LYS A 556 -2.89 -28.33 -8.98
C LYS A 556 -2.75 -27.36 -7.79
N ILE A 557 -3.44 -27.66 -6.69
CA ILE A 557 -3.59 -26.76 -5.56
C ILE A 557 -2.25 -26.39 -4.89
N HIS A 558 -1.29 -27.34 -4.76
CA HIS A 558 0.04 -27.05 -4.20
C HIS A 558 0.87 -26.13 -5.10
N SER A 559 0.79 -26.33 -6.43
CA SER A 559 1.43 -25.41 -7.38
C SER A 559 0.80 -24.03 -7.34
N ALA A 560 -0.52 -23.94 -7.15
CA ALA A 560 -1.20 -22.66 -6.97
C ALA A 560 -0.70 -21.93 -5.71
N ALA A 561 -0.60 -22.63 -4.58
CA ALA A 561 -0.06 -22.07 -3.35
C ALA A 561 1.37 -21.56 -3.50
N ALA A 562 2.23 -22.30 -4.23
CA ALA A 562 3.60 -21.89 -4.50
C ALA A 562 3.68 -20.61 -5.35
N GLU A 563 2.87 -20.51 -6.42
CA GLU A 563 2.81 -19.30 -7.25
C GLU A 563 2.33 -18.07 -6.48
N PHE A 564 1.31 -18.23 -5.61
CA PHE A 564 0.81 -17.12 -4.79
C PHE A 564 1.84 -16.65 -3.77
N ARG A 565 2.59 -17.55 -3.12
CA ARG A 565 3.69 -17.16 -2.22
C ARG A 565 4.80 -16.44 -2.97
N GLN A 566 5.23 -16.98 -4.10
CA GLN A 566 6.26 -16.33 -4.90
C GLN A 566 5.83 -14.93 -5.36
N SER A 567 4.56 -14.74 -5.70
CA SER A 567 3.98 -13.45 -6.06
C SER A 567 3.99 -12.47 -4.89
N GLU A 568 3.69 -12.96 -3.69
CA GLU A 568 3.80 -12.19 -2.45
C GLU A 568 5.24 -11.75 -2.21
N ASP A 569 6.21 -12.68 -2.23
CA ASP A 569 7.63 -12.39 -1.99
C ASP A 569 8.18 -11.34 -2.97
N VAL A 570 7.85 -11.47 -4.26
CA VAL A 570 8.26 -10.51 -5.30
C VAL A 570 7.63 -9.14 -5.06
N SER A 571 6.36 -9.09 -4.65
CA SER A 571 5.68 -7.82 -4.35
C SER A 571 6.26 -7.14 -3.12
N ILE A 572 6.55 -7.91 -2.05
CA ILE A 572 7.11 -7.37 -0.81
C ILE A 572 8.48 -6.74 -1.05
N LEU A 573 9.33 -7.41 -1.84
CA LEU A 573 10.71 -7.00 -2.05
C LEU A 573 10.85 -5.56 -2.57
N ASP A 574 10.03 -5.17 -3.55
CA ASP A 574 10.13 -3.88 -4.23
C ASP A 574 8.98 -2.91 -3.92
N CYS A 575 7.77 -3.44 -3.64
CA CYS A 575 6.56 -2.65 -3.47
C CYS A 575 6.03 -2.66 -2.03
N GLY A 576 6.56 -3.55 -1.17
CA GLY A 576 6.24 -3.63 0.25
C GLY A 576 5.15 -4.62 0.64
N GLU A 577 5.06 -4.91 1.95
CA GLU A 577 4.18 -5.93 2.51
C GLU A 577 2.69 -5.69 2.27
N ARG A 578 2.27 -4.43 2.23
CA ARG A 578 0.89 -4.00 1.95
C ARG A 578 0.69 -3.50 0.52
N SER A 579 1.55 -3.90 -0.42
CA SER A 579 1.32 -3.62 -1.83
C SER A 579 0.09 -4.35 -2.37
N ALA A 580 -0.51 -3.78 -3.42
CA ALA A 580 -1.65 -4.39 -4.12
C ALA A 580 -1.37 -5.84 -4.54
N GLY A 581 -0.19 -6.11 -5.10
CA GLY A 581 0.21 -7.46 -5.52
C GLY A 581 0.30 -8.44 -4.35
N ALA A 582 0.91 -8.02 -3.22
CA ALA A 582 1.00 -8.86 -2.01
C ALA A 582 -0.40 -9.14 -1.43
N ALA A 583 -1.27 -8.14 -1.37
CA ALA A 583 -2.63 -8.30 -0.84
C ALA A 583 -3.47 -9.27 -1.68
N VAL A 584 -3.41 -9.18 -3.01
CA VAL A 584 -4.11 -10.13 -3.90
C VAL A 584 -3.53 -11.54 -3.76
N ALA A 585 -2.21 -11.67 -3.69
CA ALA A 585 -1.54 -12.97 -3.51
C ALA A 585 -1.95 -13.62 -2.18
N ARG A 586 -1.97 -12.87 -1.07
CA ARG A 586 -2.42 -13.33 0.25
C ARG A 586 -3.89 -13.73 0.27
N LEU A 587 -4.75 -12.94 -0.37
CA LEU A 587 -6.17 -13.27 -0.49
C LEU A 587 -6.35 -14.60 -1.21
N MET A 588 -5.62 -14.85 -2.29
CA MET A 588 -5.67 -16.12 -3.03
C MET A 588 -5.04 -17.28 -2.24
N GLN A 589 -4.04 -17.05 -1.39
CA GLN A 589 -3.55 -18.03 -0.43
C GLN A 589 -4.66 -18.38 0.59
N GLY A 590 -5.43 -17.40 1.06
CA GLY A 590 -6.61 -17.62 1.90
C GLY A 590 -7.64 -18.54 1.25
N VAL A 591 -7.88 -18.41 -0.06
CA VAL A 591 -8.74 -19.33 -0.84
C VAL A 591 -8.18 -20.76 -0.82
N VAL A 592 -6.86 -20.91 -0.96
CA VAL A 592 -6.21 -22.24 -0.89
C VAL A 592 -6.31 -22.83 0.52
N LEU A 593 -6.04 -22.06 1.57
CA LEU A 593 -6.19 -22.48 2.96
C LEU A 593 -7.62 -22.95 3.27
N TYR A 594 -8.61 -22.26 2.72
CA TYR A 594 -10.00 -22.66 2.83
C TYR A 594 -10.26 -24.03 2.21
N GLU A 595 -9.79 -24.29 0.99
CA GLU A 595 -9.94 -25.58 0.34
C GLU A 595 -9.29 -26.72 1.18
N TRP A 596 -8.24 -26.43 1.93
CA TRP A 596 -7.60 -27.33 2.90
C TRP A 596 -8.32 -27.40 4.24
N ASN A 597 -9.46 -26.74 4.39
CA ASN A 597 -10.26 -26.63 5.62
C ASN A 597 -9.54 -25.96 6.82
N ARG A 598 -8.52 -25.11 6.56
CA ARG A 598 -7.82 -24.30 7.57
C ARG A 598 -8.57 -22.97 7.76
N LEU A 599 -9.77 -23.04 8.37
CA LEU A 599 -10.74 -21.95 8.33
C LEU A 599 -10.28 -20.68 9.04
N THR A 600 -9.66 -20.80 10.22
CA THR A 600 -9.23 -19.62 11.01
C THR A 600 -8.10 -18.86 10.32
N GLU A 601 -7.13 -19.57 9.78
CA GLU A 601 -6.01 -18.96 9.05
C GLU A 601 -6.49 -18.32 7.76
N ALA A 602 -7.38 -18.99 7.04
CA ALA A 602 -8.00 -18.45 5.83
C ALA A 602 -8.79 -17.16 6.14
N GLU A 603 -9.59 -17.15 7.22
CA GLU A 603 -10.37 -15.98 7.63
C GLU A 603 -9.46 -14.80 7.98
N SER A 604 -8.44 -15.04 8.82
CA SER A 604 -7.48 -13.99 9.21
C SER A 604 -6.79 -13.38 7.99
N LEU A 605 -6.27 -14.23 7.11
CA LEU A 605 -5.52 -13.80 5.93
C LEU A 605 -6.40 -13.03 4.93
N ILE A 606 -7.63 -13.49 4.68
CA ILE A 606 -8.57 -12.83 3.77
C ILE A 606 -9.01 -11.49 4.37
N THR A 607 -9.45 -11.46 5.64
CA THR A 607 -9.97 -10.25 6.28
C THR A 607 -8.93 -9.15 6.34
N ALA A 608 -7.67 -9.48 6.63
CA ALA A 608 -6.57 -8.51 6.69
C ALA A 608 -6.27 -7.85 5.32
N ASN A 609 -6.65 -8.47 4.21
CA ASN A 609 -6.27 -8.01 2.87
C ASN A 609 -7.46 -7.57 1.99
N THR A 610 -8.74 -7.80 2.39
CA THR A 610 -9.90 -7.44 1.57
C THR A 610 -9.99 -5.94 1.29
N GLY A 611 -9.76 -5.07 2.28
CA GLY A 611 -9.79 -3.63 2.11
C GLY A 611 -8.81 -3.14 1.03
N LEU A 612 -7.59 -3.70 1.01
CA LEU A 612 -6.57 -3.41 -0.01
C LEU A 612 -7.01 -3.83 -1.42
N VAL A 613 -7.59 -5.02 -1.53
CA VAL A 613 -7.95 -5.59 -2.83
C VAL A 613 -9.20 -4.91 -3.42
N GLU A 614 -10.08 -4.33 -2.61
CA GLU A 614 -11.25 -3.56 -3.09
C GLU A 614 -10.85 -2.39 -3.98
N GLU A 615 -9.71 -1.78 -3.72
CA GLU A 615 -9.17 -0.67 -4.48
C GLU A 615 -8.25 -1.09 -5.65
N CYS A 616 -7.90 -2.38 -5.72
CA CYS A 616 -6.92 -2.92 -6.67
C CYS A 616 -7.54 -3.96 -7.60
N THR A 617 -7.57 -3.70 -8.80
CA THR A 617 -7.49 -4.37 -10.09
C THR A 617 -8.19 -5.70 -10.39
N ILE A 618 -8.18 -6.75 -9.60
CA ILE A 618 -8.71 -8.06 -10.03
C ILE A 618 -10.04 -8.34 -9.35
N ALA A 619 -11.12 -7.92 -10.00
CA ALA A 619 -12.48 -8.14 -9.51
C ALA A 619 -12.77 -9.61 -9.18
N GLU A 620 -12.23 -10.58 -9.96
CA GLU A 620 -12.43 -12.01 -9.72
C GLU A 620 -11.76 -12.48 -8.43
N ALA A 621 -10.54 -12.05 -8.14
CA ALA A 621 -9.86 -12.39 -6.89
C ALA A 621 -10.63 -11.85 -5.68
N LEU A 622 -11.12 -10.61 -5.77
CA LEU A 622 -11.95 -10.00 -4.75
C LEU A 622 -13.24 -10.81 -4.50
N VAL A 623 -13.95 -11.15 -5.56
CA VAL A 623 -15.18 -11.96 -5.47
C VAL A 623 -14.91 -13.33 -4.86
N LEU A 624 -13.86 -14.01 -5.28
CA LEU A 624 -13.45 -15.31 -4.72
C LEU A 624 -13.10 -15.20 -3.23
N GLY A 625 -12.40 -14.15 -2.83
CA GLY A 625 -12.07 -13.88 -1.44
C GLY A 625 -13.31 -13.70 -0.56
N TYR A 626 -14.25 -12.86 -0.98
CA TYR A 626 -15.49 -12.62 -0.23
C TYR A 626 -16.43 -13.82 -0.21
N ILE A 627 -16.56 -14.57 -1.31
CA ILE A 627 -17.29 -15.85 -1.33
C ILE A 627 -16.67 -16.81 -0.33
N THR A 628 -15.33 -16.92 -0.32
CA THR A 628 -14.61 -17.78 0.63
C THR A 628 -14.84 -17.34 2.06
N LEU A 629 -14.79 -16.03 2.34
CA LEU A 629 -15.08 -15.49 3.67
C LEU A 629 -16.53 -15.78 4.11
N ALA A 630 -17.49 -15.62 3.21
CA ALA A 630 -18.89 -15.96 3.48
C ALA A 630 -19.06 -17.45 3.81
N ARG A 631 -18.42 -18.34 3.04
CA ARG A 631 -18.42 -19.80 3.30
C ARG A 631 -17.80 -20.16 4.63
N ILE A 632 -16.69 -19.52 5.01
CA ILE A 632 -16.06 -19.69 6.32
C ILE A 632 -17.05 -19.30 7.43
N ARG A 633 -17.70 -18.15 7.32
CA ARG A 633 -18.67 -17.64 8.31
C ARG A 633 -19.90 -18.55 8.41
N ILE A 634 -20.37 -19.13 7.30
CA ILE A 634 -21.42 -20.15 7.30
C ILE A 634 -20.98 -21.40 8.05
N ALA A 635 -19.75 -21.88 7.81
CA ALA A 635 -19.21 -23.04 8.50
C ALA A 635 -19.03 -22.81 10.02
N GLN A 636 -18.92 -21.56 10.45
CA GLN A 636 -18.83 -21.11 11.85
C GLN A 636 -20.22 -20.75 12.44
N ASP A 637 -21.32 -20.91 11.70
CA ASP A 637 -22.70 -20.51 12.04
C ASP A 637 -22.91 -18.97 12.21
N ARG A 638 -22.05 -18.17 11.60
CA ARG A 638 -22.11 -16.68 11.57
C ARG A 638 -22.82 -16.22 10.30
N ARG A 639 -24.11 -16.39 10.25
CA ARG A 639 -24.90 -16.28 9.02
C ARG A 639 -25.08 -14.83 8.58
N ASP A 640 -25.33 -13.92 9.51
CA ASP A 640 -25.53 -12.48 9.20
C ASP A 640 -24.26 -11.87 8.60
N ASP A 641 -23.09 -12.25 9.11
CA ASP A 641 -21.80 -11.82 8.57
C ASP A 641 -21.57 -12.35 7.16
N ALA A 642 -21.99 -13.59 6.88
CA ALA A 642 -21.92 -14.16 5.54
C ALA A 642 -22.82 -13.42 4.54
N GLU A 643 -24.03 -13.07 4.94
CA GLU A 643 -24.97 -12.31 4.11
C GLU A 643 -24.42 -10.91 3.77
N GLN A 644 -23.75 -10.26 4.72
CA GLN A 644 -23.07 -8.98 4.46
C GLN A 644 -21.99 -9.12 3.37
N CYS A 645 -21.21 -10.20 3.40
CA CYS A 645 -20.23 -10.46 2.33
C CYS A 645 -20.87 -10.58 0.96
N TYR A 646 -21.94 -11.35 0.86
CA TYR A 646 -22.67 -11.52 -0.41
C TYR A 646 -23.34 -10.22 -0.88
N MET A 647 -23.97 -9.46 0.03
CA MET A 647 -24.56 -8.17 -0.32
C MET A 647 -23.52 -7.19 -0.85
N LYS A 648 -22.37 -7.11 -0.22
CA LYS A 648 -21.27 -6.25 -0.67
C LYS A 648 -20.79 -6.63 -2.07
N MET A 649 -20.57 -7.92 -2.33
CA MET A 649 -20.12 -8.38 -3.66
C MET A 649 -21.18 -8.18 -4.73
N ARG A 650 -22.45 -8.43 -4.41
CA ARG A 650 -23.55 -8.15 -5.32
C ARG A 650 -23.57 -6.69 -5.75
N LEU A 651 -23.51 -5.78 -4.79
CA LEU A 651 -23.47 -4.34 -5.04
C LEU A 651 -22.30 -3.92 -5.95
N ILE A 652 -21.10 -4.42 -5.67
CA ILE A 652 -19.90 -4.12 -6.49
C ILE A 652 -20.05 -4.66 -7.93
N CYS A 653 -20.55 -5.91 -8.08
CA CYS A 653 -20.75 -6.50 -9.39
C CYS A 653 -21.82 -5.77 -10.21
N GLU A 654 -22.92 -5.33 -9.57
CA GLU A 654 -23.97 -4.56 -10.21
C GLU A 654 -23.50 -3.16 -10.62
N GLN A 655 -22.83 -2.43 -9.72
CA GLN A 655 -22.28 -1.09 -10.01
C GLN A 655 -21.28 -1.09 -11.16
N LYS A 656 -20.46 -2.15 -11.27
CA LYS A 656 -19.44 -2.28 -12.32
C LYS A 656 -19.93 -3.06 -13.54
N ASN A 657 -21.19 -3.47 -13.57
CA ASN A 657 -21.80 -4.27 -14.64
C ASN A 657 -21.05 -5.60 -14.93
N HIS A 658 -20.50 -6.24 -13.90
CA HIS A 658 -19.76 -7.50 -14.01
C HIS A 658 -20.71 -8.70 -13.93
N ARG A 659 -21.49 -8.95 -15.00
CA ARG A 659 -22.53 -10.00 -15.03
C ARG A 659 -22.00 -11.41 -14.72
N ARG A 660 -20.83 -11.78 -15.25
CA ARG A 660 -20.19 -13.08 -15.01
C ARG A 660 -19.88 -13.29 -13.53
N LEU A 661 -19.31 -12.28 -12.87
CA LEU A 661 -18.96 -12.33 -11.46
C LEU A 661 -20.19 -12.30 -10.57
N LEU A 662 -21.25 -11.59 -10.96
CA LEU A 662 -22.54 -11.63 -10.27
C LEU A 662 -23.12 -13.05 -10.28
N LEU A 663 -23.10 -13.76 -11.43
CA LEU A 663 -23.53 -15.15 -11.50
C LEU A 663 -22.71 -16.08 -10.60
N LEU A 664 -21.41 -15.83 -10.43
CA LEU A 664 -20.54 -16.57 -9.51
C LEU A 664 -21.00 -16.38 -8.04
N VAL A 665 -21.29 -15.14 -7.64
CA VAL A 665 -21.83 -14.82 -6.31
C VAL A 665 -23.18 -15.49 -6.09
N GLU A 666 -24.11 -15.35 -7.05
CA GLU A 666 -25.48 -15.85 -6.89
C GLU A 666 -25.54 -17.38 -6.91
N ASN A 667 -24.66 -18.06 -7.66
CA ASN A 667 -24.54 -19.51 -7.58
C ASN A 667 -24.22 -20.00 -6.16
N ASP A 668 -23.38 -19.27 -5.43
CA ASP A 668 -23.01 -19.61 -4.06
C ASP A 668 -24.15 -19.27 -3.06
N VAL A 669 -24.80 -18.13 -3.25
CA VAL A 669 -25.98 -17.73 -2.44
C VAL A 669 -27.11 -18.75 -2.60
N ILE A 670 -27.42 -19.17 -3.83
CA ILE A 670 -28.45 -20.16 -4.11
C ILE A 670 -28.11 -21.51 -3.47
N ARG A 671 -26.87 -21.97 -3.55
CA ARG A 671 -26.41 -23.17 -2.85
C ARG A 671 -26.66 -23.07 -1.35
N MET A 672 -26.29 -21.94 -0.73
CA MET A 672 -26.52 -21.70 0.69
C MET A 672 -28.04 -21.75 1.04
N MET A 673 -28.88 -21.11 0.25
CA MET A 673 -30.33 -21.12 0.49
C MET A 673 -30.94 -22.52 0.37
N ILE A 674 -30.54 -23.28 -0.65
CA ILE A 674 -31.01 -24.66 -0.84
C ILE A 674 -30.58 -25.54 0.35
N ASN A 675 -29.35 -25.40 0.82
CA ASN A 675 -28.85 -26.16 1.98
C ASN A 675 -29.59 -25.80 3.29
N ARG A 676 -30.23 -24.61 3.35
CA ARG A 676 -31.10 -24.17 4.46
C ARG A 676 -32.57 -24.63 4.29
N GLY A 677 -32.92 -25.22 3.16
CA GLY A 677 -34.30 -25.59 2.85
C GLY A 677 -35.16 -24.43 2.34
N ASP A 678 -34.60 -23.27 2.04
CA ASP A 678 -35.33 -22.09 1.51
C ASP A 678 -35.23 -22.02 -0.03
N ALA A 679 -35.82 -23.01 -0.68
CA ALA A 679 -35.90 -23.06 -2.15
C ALA A 679 -36.70 -21.88 -2.73
N GLY A 680 -37.72 -21.35 -2.02
CA GLY A 680 -38.51 -20.22 -2.48
C GLY A 680 -37.70 -18.92 -2.55
N ALA A 681 -36.77 -18.68 -1.62
CA ALA A 681 -35.84 -17.53 -1.71
C ALA A 681 -34.88 -17.70 -2.91
N ALA A 682 -34.39 -18.90 -3.14
CA ALA A 682 -33.54 -19.21 -4.30
C ALA A 682 -34.28 -18.94 -5.65
N GLU A 683 -35.56 -19.34 -5.76
CA GLU A 683 -36.38 -19.08 -6.95
C GLU A 683 -36.55 -17.57 -7.25
N ARG A 684 -36.73 -16.75 -6.23
CA ARG A 684 -36.79 -15.29 -6.41
C ARG A 684 -35.50 -14.70 -6.99
N ILE A 685 -34.33 -15.25 -6.59
CA ILE A 685 -33.05 -14.82 -7.17
C ILE A 685 -32.95 -15.26 -8.63
N VAL A 686 -33.25 -16.52 -8.93
CA VAL A 686 -33.20 -17.06 -10.30
C VAL A 686 -34.08 -16.27 -11.25
N SER A 687 -35.32 -15.89 -10.81
CA SER A 687 -36.22 -15.04 -11.60
C SER A 687 -35.63 -13.67 -11.93
N ARG A 688 -34.86 -13.08 -11.02
CA ARG A 688 -34.18 -11.79 -11.27
C ARG A 688 -32.98 -11.90 -12.23
N LEU A 689 -32.34 -13.06 -12.27
CA LEU A 689 -31.19 -13.32 -13.13
C LEU A 689 -31.56 -13.64 -14.59
N ASP A 690 -32.85 -13.76 -14.89
CA ASP A 690 -33.38 -14.15 -16.20
C ASP A 690 -32.79 -15.50 -16.70
N ILE A 691 -32.71 -16.48 -15.79
CA ILE A 691 -32.23 -17.82 -16.09
C ILE A 691 -33.44 -18.69 -16.44
N SER A 692 -33.52 -19.15 -17.69
CA SER A 692 -34.58 -20.04 -18.13
C SER A 692 -34.54 -21.40 -17.42
N MET A 693 -35.64 -21.80 -16.79
CA MET A 693 -35.76 -23.11 -16.13
C MET A 693 -36.29 -24.19 -17.08
N ASP A 694 -36.92 -23.81 -18.21
CA ASP A 694 -37.61 -24.73 -19.14
C ASP A 694 -36.68 -25.45 -20.13
N GLY A 695 -35.40 -25.11 -20.11
CA GLY A 695 -34.35 -25.91 -20.78
C GLY A 695 -34.56 -26.15 -22.27
N GLN A 696 -34.94 -25.13 -23.05
CA GLN A 696 -34.91 -25.27 -24.50
C GLN A 696 -33.45 -25.50 -24.98
N ALA A 697 -33.29 -26.43 -25.91
CA ALA A 697 -32.01 -27.03 -26.34
C ALA A 697 -30.99 -26.08 -26.99
N GLY A 698 -31.21 -24.76 -26.96
CA GLY A 698 -30.38 -23.75 -27.62
C GLY A 698 -29.38 -22.98 -26.71
N GLU A 699 -29.52 -23.05 -25.39
CA GLU A 699 -28.75 -22.21 -24.47
C GLU A 699 -27.31 -22.70 -24.20
N PHE A 700 -27.03 -24.00 -24.29
CA PHE A 700 -25.68 -24.50 -24.15
C PHE A 700 -24.99 -24.61 -25.51
N THR A 701 -24.12 -23.67 -25.80
CA THR A 701 -23.21 -23.79 -26.95
C THR A 701 -22.23 -24.96 -26.75
N ASN A 702 -21.71 -25.57 -27.82
CA ASN A 702 -20.66 -26.60 -27.70
C ASN A 702 -19.29 -26.01 -27.30
N ARG A 703 -19.26 -24.75 -26.95
CA ARG A 703 -18.08 -24.00 -26.52
C ARG A 703 -18.21 -23.64 -25.03
N TRP A 704 -17.08 -23.61 -24.33
CA TRP A 704 -17.01 -23.12 -22.97
C TRP A 704 -17.33 -21.62 -22.95
N GLU A 705 -18.37 -21.25 -22.22
CA GLU A 705 -18.74 -19.87 -21.94
C GLU A 705 -19.04 -19.74 -20.44
N PRO A 706 -18.21 -18.98 -19.66
CA PRO A 706 -18.30 -18.98 -18.20
C PRO A 706 -19.68 -18.60 -17.63
N ALA A 707 -20.31 -17.57 -18.19
CA ALA A 707 -21.63 -17.11 -17.74
C ALA A 707 -22.71 -18.18 -17.97
N VAL A 708 -22.68 -18.85 -19.13
CA VAL A 708 -23.62 -19.93 -19.49
C VAL A 708 -23.39 -21.17 -18.59
N CYS A 709 -22.14 -21.49 -18.28
CA CYS A 709 -21.82 -22.61 -17.39
C CYS A 709 -22.29 -22.32 -15.95
N LEU A 710 -22.10 -21.09 -15.43
CA LEU A 710 -22.60 -20.67 -14.12
C LEU A 710 -24.12 -20.68 -14.05
N ALA A 711 -24.81 -20.14 -15.06
CA ALA A 711 -26.27 -20.21 -15.16
C ALA A 711 -26.77 -21.68 -15.20
N GLY A 712 -26.04 -22.55 -15.90
CA GLY A 712 -26.30 -23.98 -15.93
C GLY A 712 -26.18 -24.65 -14.57
N LEU A 713 -25.15 -24.30 -13.76
CA LEU A 713 -24.98 -24.80 -12.39
C LEU A 713 -26.09 -24.31 -11.47
N ILE A 714 -26.49 -23.04 -11.57
CA ILE A 714 -27.64 -22.48 -10.83
C ILE A 714 -28.91 -23.28 -11.16
N ARG A 715 -29.20 -23.51 -12.42
CA ARG A 715 -30.33 -24.30 -12.85
C ARG A 715 -30.31 -25.75 -12.33
N VAL A 716 -29.14 -26.41 -12.40
CA VAL A 716 -28.95 -27.75 -11.84
C VAL A 716 -29.31 -27.80 -10.35
N ARG A 717 -28.82 -26.84 -9.56
CA ARG A 717 -29.10 -26.78 -8.12
C ARG A 717 -30.59 -26.62 -7.84
N MET A 718 -31.29 -25.78 -8.60
CA MET A 718 -32.74 -25.59 -8.51
C MET A 718 -33.51 -26.84 -8.91
N LEU A 719 -33.09 -27.53 -9.99
CA LEU A 719 -33.73 -28.78 -10.40
C LEU A 719 -33.60 -29.89 -9.34
N LEU A 720 -32.43 -29.99 -8.70
CA LEU A 720 -32.24 -30.93 -7.58
C LEU A 720 -33.10 -30.58 -6.36
N ALA A 721 -33.18 -29.29 -6.01
CA ALA A 721 -34.00 -28.79 -4.91
C ALA A 721 -35.51 -29.06 -5.15
N ASN A 722 -35.95 -28.98 -6.40
CA ASN A 722 -37.34 -29.21 -6.83
C ASN A 722 -37.65 -30.71 -7.14
N GLY A 723 -36.75 -31.62 -6.76
CA GLY A 723 -36.97 -33.08 -6.94
C GLY A 723 -36.97 -33.54 -8.39
N GLN A 724 -36.23 -32.89 -9.27
CA GLN A 724 -36.12 -33.21 -10.71
C GLN A 724 -34.73 -33.73 -11.10
N PRO A 725 -34.22 -34.86 -10.52
CA PRO A 725 -32.87 -35.32 -10.72
C PRO A 725 -32.55 -35.75 -12.18
N ASP A 726 -33.54 -36.23 -12.95
CA ASP A 726 -33.34 -36.59 -14.36
C ASP A 726 -33.01 -35.38 -15.24
N ASN A 727 -33.70 -34.28 -15.02
CA ASN A 727 -33.44 -33.03 -15.73
C ASN A 727 -32.06 -32.47 -15.34
N ALA A 728 -31.74 -32.50 -14.05
CA ALA A 728 -30.44 -32.10 -13.53
C ALA A 728 -29.27 -32.90 -14.14
N LEU A 729 -29.43 -34.26 -14.22
CA LEU A 729 -28.44 -35.17 -14.84
C LEU A 729 -28.21 -34.86 -16.32
N ARG A 730 -29.26 -34.48 -17.05
CA ARG A 730 -29.12 -34.09 -18.47
C ARG A 730 -28.17 -32.88 -18.62
N ASP A 731 -28.35 -31.87 -17.81
CA ASP A 731 -27.53 -30.65 -17.82
C ASP A 731 -26.13 -30.91 -17.28
N LEU A 732 -26.01 -31.66 -16.19
CA LEU A 732 -24.73 -32.07 -15.62
C LEU A 732 -23.83 -32.84 -16.61
N ARG A 733 -24.40 -33.71 -17.44
CA ARG A 733 -23.65 -34.44 -18.49
C ARG A 733 -23.07 -33.46 -19.52
N ARG A 734 -23.82 -32.43 -19.89
CA ARG A 734 -23.37 -31.37 -20.81
C ARG A 734 -22.26 -30.56 -20.19
N LEU A 735 -22.46 -30.05 -18.97
CA LEU A 735 -21.47 -29.28 -18.21
C LEU A 735 -20.17 -30.08 -17.99
N ARG A 736 -20.28 -31.37 -17.65
CA ARG A 736 -19.13 -32.26 -17.48
C ARG A 736 -18.29 -32.36 -18.75
N ASN A 737 -18.95 -32.54 -19.90
CA ASN A 737 -18.23 -32.64 -21.16
C ASN A 737 -17.48 -31.36 -21.51
N LEU A 738 -18.06 -30.17 -21.23
CA LEU A 738 -17.41 -28.88 -21.39
C LEU A 738 -16.22 -28.72 -20.42
N ALA A 739 -16.40 -29.06 -19.14
CA ALA A 739 -15.36 -28.94 -18.12
C ALA A 739 -14.16 -29.87 -18.41
N ILE A 740 -14.42 -31.14 -18.80
CA ILE A 740 -13.36 -32.10 -19.18
C ILE A 740 -12.60 -31.61 -20.41
N LYS A 741 -13.32 -31.13 -21.44
CA LYS A 741 -12.70 -30.61 -22.68
C LYS A 741 -11.81 -29.40 -22.41
N ALA A 742 -12.23 -28.53 -21.50
CA ALA A 742 -11.44 -27.39 -21.04
C ALA A 742 -10.27 -27.79 -20.11
N GLY A 743 -10.30 -28.97 -19.49
CA GLY A 743 -9.34 -29.40 -18.46
C GLY A 743 -9.60 -28.75 -17.10
N TYR A 744 -10.86 -28.32 -16.81
CA TYR A 744 -11.25 -27.67 -15.58
C TYR A 744 -11.51 -28.72 -14.48
N ILE A 745 -10.44 -29.18 -13.84
CA ILE A 745 -10.49 -30.30 -12.89
C ILE A 745 -11.31 -29.93 -11.63
N ARG A 746 -11.08 -28.74 -11.06
CA ARG A 746 -11.83 -28.31 -9.86
C ARG A 746 -13.34 -28.33 -10.08
N LEU A 747 -13.81 -27.79 -11.21
CA LEU A 747 -15.22 -27.79 -11.57
C LEU A 747 -15.73 -29.21 -11.90
N SER A 748 -14.89 -30.05 -12.53
CA SER A 748 -15.25 -31.44 -12.81
C SER A 748 -15.53 -32.24 -11.53
N ILE A 749 -14.81 -31.96 -10.42
CA ILE A 749 -15.06 -32.58 -9.10
C ILE A 749 -16.45 -32.14 -8.59
N GLU A 750 -16.78 -30.85 -8.66
CA GLU A 750 -18.07 -30.30 -8.25
C GLU A 750 -19.22 -30.93 -9.05
N ILE A 751 -19.11 -30.93 -10.38
CA ILE A 751 -20.12 -31.53 -11.28
C ILE A 751 -20.32 -33.03 -10.98
N LEU A 752 -19.26 -33.82 -10.79
CA LEU A 752 -19.34 -35.24 -10.47
C LEU A 752 -19.99 -35.47 -9.11
N THR A 753 -19.72 -34.60 -8.12
CA THR A 753 -20.37 -34.66 -6.80
C THR A 753 -21.89 -34.41 -6.92
N LEU A 754 -22.30 -33.39 -7.72
CA LEU A 754 -23.72 -33.14 -8.02
C LEU A 754 -24.38 -34.28 -8.83
N MET A 755 -23.65 -34.91 -9.77
CA MET A 755 -24.14 -36.10 -10.47
C MET A 755 -24.37 -37.28 -9.51
N ALA A 756 -23.43 -37.51 -8.60
CA ALA A 756 -23.60 -38.57 -7.59
C ALA A 756 -24.79 -38.26 -6.66
N LEU A 757 -24.99 -36.98 -6.29
CA LEU A 757 -26.14 -36.56 -5.48
C LEU A 757 -27.47 -36.74 -6.23
N ALA A 758 -27.52 -36.41 -7.52
CA ALA A 758 -28.71 -36.64 -8.34
C ALA A 758 -29.10 -38.14 -8.44
N GLU A 759 -28.10 -39.04 -8.59
CA GLU A 759 -28.36 -40.49 -8.61
C GLU A 759 -28.72 -41.05 -7.20
N PHE A 760 -28.19 -40.41 -6.13
CA PHE A 760 -28.62 -40.69 -4.76
C PHE A 760 -30.11 -40.39 -4.58
N ASP A 761 -30.58 -39.27 -5.11
CA ASP A 761 -32.01 -38.85 -5.08
C ASP A 761 -32.92 -39.77 -5.88
N ARG A 762 -32.40 -40.39 -6.93
CA ARG A 762 -33.09 -41.42 -7.71
C ARG A 762 -33.09 -42.81 -7.06
N GLY A 763 -32.29 -43.02 -6.01
CA GLY A 763 -32.07 -44.30 -5.41
C GLY A 763 -31.13 -45.23 -6.20
N GLU A 764 -30.48 -44.73 -7.24
CA GLU A 764 -29.63 -45.49 -8.17
C GLU A 764 -28.20 -45.63 -7.64
N SER A 765 -27.96 -46.68 -6.84
CA SER A 765 -26.70 -46.84 -6.09
C SER A 765 -25.48 -47.07 -6.95
N VAL A 766 -25.54 -47.77 -8.06
CA VAL A 766 -24.37 -48.11 -8.90
C VAL A 766 -23.82 -46.87 -9.61
N PRO A 767 -24.60 -46.09 -10.34
CA PRO A 767 -24.10 -44.85 -10.94
C PRO A 767 -23.69 -43.80 -9.88
N MET A 768 -24.38 -43.72 -8.72
CA MET A 768 -24.00 -42.88 -7.58
C MET A 768 -22.56 -43.17 -7.15
N VAL A 769 -22.23 -44.44 -6.85
CA VAL A 769 -20.86 -44.86 -6.45
C VAL A 769 -19.87 -44.51 -7.57
N LYS A 770 -20.20 -44.79 -8.81
CA LYS A 770 -19.33 -44.52 -9.97
C LYS A 770 -18.95 -43.03 -10.06
N TYR A 771 -19.90 -42.12 -9.91
CA TYR A 771 -19.64 -40.69 -10.00
C TYR A 771 -18.92 -40.16 -8.76
N ALA A 772 -19.27 -40.63 -7.55
CA ALA A 772 -18.60 -40.25 -6.32
C ALA A 772 -17.11 -40.67 -6.33
N VAL A 773 -16.83 -41.91 -6.74
CA VAL A 773 -15.45 -42.44 -6.87
C VAL A 773 -14.68 -41.67 -7.90
N ALA A 774 -15.29 -41.30 -9.03
CA ALA A 774 -14.65 -40.46 -10.03
C ALA A 774 -14.30 -39.05 -9.48
N ALA A 775 -15.15 -38.42 -8.67
CA ALA A 775 -14.90 -37.17 -8.00
C ALA A 775 -13.72 -37.26 -7.02
N LEU A 776 -13.72 -38.28 -6.17
CA LEU A 776 -12.65 -38.57 -5.20
C LEU A 776 -11.30 -38.84 -5.87
N ASN A 777 -11.27 -39.56 -6.97
CA ASN A 777 -10.04 -39.83 -7.74
C ASN A 777 -9.47 -38.63 -8.44
N LEU A 778 -10.30 -37.67 -8.86
CA LEU A 778 -9.83 -36.43 -9.46
C LEU A 778 -9.28 -35.44 -8.41
N SER A 779 -9.71 -35.55 -7.17
CA SER A 779 -9.21 -34.68 -6.11
C SER A 779 -7.86 -35.21 -5.61
N PRO A 780 -6.81 -34.37 -5.56
CA PRO A 780 -5.53 -34.73 -4.97
C PRO A 780 -5.70 -35.21 -3.50
N SER A 781 -4.83 -36.06 -3.03
CA SER A 781 -4.90 -36.68 -1.67
C SER A 781 -4.84 -35.64 -0.52
N SER A 782 -4.35 -34.43 -0.78
CA SER A 782 -4.23 -33.31 0.17
C SER A 782 -5.02 -32.08 -0.30
N GLY A 783 -6.11 -32.26 -1.07
CA GLY A 783 -6.64 -31.23 -1.90
C GLY A 783 -8.00 -30.64 -1.49
N PHE A 784 -8.99 -30.75 -2.36
CA PHE A 784 -10.26 -30.04 -2.28
C PHE A 784 -11.26 -30.68 -1.31
N LEU A 785 -11.13 -30.43 0.00
CA LEU A 785 -12.08 -30.93 1.01
C LEU A 785 -13.41 -30.17 0.95
N ARG A 786 -13.34 -28.83 0.78
CA ARG A 786 -14.51 -27.97 0.88
C ARG A 786 -15.51 -28.15 -0.28
N ILE A 787 -15.05 -28.57 -1.44
CA ILE A 787 -15.98 -28.88 -2.57
C ILE A 787 -17.06 -29.91 -2.17
N PHE A 788 -16.72 -30.87 -1.32
CA PHE A 788 -17.69 -31.85 -0.82
C PHE A 788 -18.48 -31.34 0.39
N LEU A 789 -17.82 -30.63 1.31
CA LEU A 789 -18.44 -30.16 2.55
C LEU A 789 -19.47 -29.09 2.32
N ASP A 790 -19.23 -28.20 1.33
CA ASP A 790 -20.11 -27.07 1.01
C ASP A 790 -21.43 -27.48 0.33
N GLU A 791 -21.51 -28.71 -0.21
CA GLU A 791 -22.74 -29.25 -0.82
C GLU A 791 -23.77 -29.77 0.22
N GLY A 792 -23.44 -29.67 1.51
CA GLY A 792 -24.37 -29.91 2.61
C GLY A 792 -24.44 -31.35 3.11
N GLU A 793 -25.28 -31.56 4.13
CA GLU A 793 -25.39 -32.85 4.87
C GLU A 793 -25.80 -34.06 4.00
N LYS A 794 -26.58 -33.78 2.97
CA LYS A 794 -27.06 -34.82 2.04
C LYS A 794 -25.90 -35.50 1.31
N VAL A 795 -24.85 -34.74 0.94
CA VAL A 795 -23.62 -35.33 0.39
C VAL A 795 -22.87 -36.17 1.43
N GLY A 796 -22.86 -35.75 2.70
CA GLY A 796 -22.32 -36.57 3.78
C GLY A 796 -23.03 -37.93 3.91
N LEU A 797 -24.37 -37.98 3.82
CA LEU A 797 -25.15 -39.22 3.83
C LEU A 797 -24.84 -40.09 2.61
N MET A 798 -24.78 -39.50 1.43
CA MET A 798 -24.41 -40.15 0.19
C MET A 798 -22.99 -40.80 0.30
N LEU A 799 -22.00 -40.05 0.78
CA LEU A 799 -20.63 -40.53 0.91
C LEU A 799 -20.48 -41.64 1.95
N LYS A 800 -21.30 -41.68 3.02
CA LYS A 800 -21.37 -42.84 3.95
C LYS A 800 -21.84 -44.13 3.25
N GLN A 801 -22.80 -44.03 2.33
CA GLN A 801 -23.22 -45.15 1.52
C GLN A 801 -22.14 -45.60 0.52
N VAL A 802 -21.40 -44.64 -0.06
CA VAL A 802 -20.24 -44.94 -0.92
C VAL A 802 -19.18 -45.74 -0.12
N GLN A 803 -18.82 -45.27 1.09
CA GLN A 803 -17.87 -45.94 1.96
C GLN A 803 -18.28 -47.39 2.24
N ALA A 804 -19.53 -47.61 2.65
CA ALA A 804 -20.04 -48.97 2.97
C ALA A 804 -19.98 -49.96 1.79
N ARG A 805 -19.91 -49.46 0.54
CA ARG A 805 -19.91 -50.29 -0.67
C ARG A 805 -18.54 -50.45 -1.35
N THR A 806 -17.54 -49.60 -1.00
CA THR A 806 -16.26 -49.51 -1.70
C THR A 806 -15.03 -49.70 -0.80
N ASP A 807 -15.20 -50.08 0.48
CA ASP A 807 -14.17 -50.07 1.54
C ASP A 807 -12.87 -50.82 1.21
N LYS A 808 -12.80 -51.64 0.13
CA LYS A 808 -11.60 -52.33 -0.32
C LYS A 808 -11.16 -52.06 -1.76
N GLU A 809 -11.89 -51.23 -2.52
CA GLU A 809 -11.65 -51.02 -3.95
C GLU A 809 -11.11 -49.61 -4.31
N LEU A 810 -11.08 -48.70 -3.33
CA LEU A 810 -10.61 -47.34 -3.57
C LEU A 810 -9.08 -47.21 -3.50
N PRO A 811 -8.45 -46.41 -4.37
CA PRO A 811 -7.05 -46.04 -4.19
C PRO A 811 -6.80 -45.40 -2.80
N ALA A 812 -5.65 -45.65 -2.21
CA ALA A 812 -5.33 -45.20 -0.86
C ALA A 812 -5.50 -43.66 -0.67
N SER A 813 -5.24 -42.86 -1.72
CA SER A 813 -5.45 -41.42 -1.72
C SER A 813 -6.93 -41.01 -1.64
N ALA A 814 -7.78 -41.66 -2.43
CA ALA A 814 -9.23 -41.43 -2.42
C ALA A 814 -9.87 -41.88 -1.13
N GLN A 815 -9.39 -43.00 -0.55
CA GLN A 815 -9.86 -43.52 0.73
C GLN A 815 -9.55 -42.56 1.88
N ARG A 816 -8.32 -41.98 1.93
CA ARG A 816 -7.93 -40.95 2.91
C ARG A 816 -8.79 -39.70 2.78
N LEU A 817 -9.01 -39.23 1.56
CA LEU A 817 -9.86 -38.07 1.32
C LEU A 817 -11.29 -38.30 1.79
N LEU A 818 -11.89 -39.44 1.41
CA LEU A 818 -13.25 -39.82 1.83
C LEU A 818 -13.36 -39.87 3.37
N GLN A 819 -12.38 -40.42 4.05
CA GLN A 819 -12.35 -40.48 5.50
C GLN A 819 -12.24 -39.07 6.13
N SER A 820 -11.39 -38.19 5.58
CA SER A 820 -11.26 -36.78 6.03
C SER A 820 -12.55 -36.01 5.86
N VAL A 821 -13.22 -36.14 4.71
CA VAL A 821 -14.53 -35.52 4.45
C VAL A 821 -15.58 -36.01 5.43
N LEU A 822 -15.71 -37.35 5.63
CA LEU A 822 -16.71 -37.90 6.54
C LEU A 822 -16.45 -37.55 8.01
N THR A 823 -15.19 -37.49 8.43
CA THR A 823 -14.81 -37.03 9.77
C THR A 823 -15.25 -35.57 9.98
N SER A 824 -15.06 -34.74 8.97
CA SER A 824 -15.48 -33.31 9.03
C SER A 824 -17.00 -33.15 9.11
N PHE A 825 -17.80 -34.01 8.44
CA PHE A 825 -19.27 -34.02 8.57
C PHE A 825 -19.77 -34.45 9.95
N ASN A 826 -19.05 -35.32 10.63
CA ASN A 826 -19.49 -35.88 11.92
C ASN A 826 -19.22 -34.94 13.11
N ARG A 827 -18.56 -33.78 12.91
CA ARG A 827 -18.30 -32.81 13.97
C ARG A 827 -19.46 -31.83 14.12
N PRO A 828 -19.84 -31.43 15.36
CA PRO A 828 -20.84 -30.41 15.59
C PRO A 828 -20.42 -29.07 14.94
N ALA A 829 -21.38 -28.29 14.43
CA ALA A 829 -21.15 -27.06 13.70
C ALA A 829 -20.28 -26.02 14.44
N GLY A 830 -20.34 -25.96 15.78
CA GLY A 830 -19.52 -25.05 16.60
C GLY A 830 -18.11 -25.57 16.95
N GLN A 831 -17.77 -26.84 16.63
CA GLN A 831 -16.43 -27.41 16.90
C GLN A 831 -15.62 -27.69 15.62
N ARG A 832 -16.07 -27.23 14.47
CA ARG A 832 -15.36 -27.38 13.18
C ARG A 832 -14.14 -26.48 13.06
N THR A 833 -13.77 -25.77 14.13
CA THR A 833 -12.62 -24.88 14.20
C THR A 833 -11.39 -25.54 14.84
N ASN A 834 -10.30 -25.58 14.15
CA ASN A 834 -8.93 -25.51 14.64
C ASN A 834 -8.35 -26.59 15.60
N ARG A 835 -8.51 -27.91 15.38
CA ARG A 835 -7.66 -28.85 16.14
C ARG A 835 -7.11 -30.06 15.38
N ASP A 836 -7.12 -30.10 14.07
CA ASP A 836 -6.66 -31.29 13.33
C ASP A 836 -5.53 -31.07 12.32
N VAL A 837 -4.68 -30.09 12.54
CA VAL A 837 -3.37 -29.98 11.85
C VAL A 837 -2.21 -30.26 12.80
N ASP A 838 -2.51 -30.52 14.10
CA ASP A 838 -1.47 -30.71 15.13
C ASP A 838 -0.98 -32.18 15.27
N ASP A 839 -1.28 -33.06 14.33
CA ASP A 839 -0.75 -34.43 14.48
C ASP A 839 0.72 -34.59 14.03
N HIS A 840 1.33 -33.53 13.46
CA HIS A 840 2.75 -33.59 13.09
C HIS A 840 3.59 -32.33 13.41
N GLY A 841 3.05 -31.31 14.08
CA GLY A 841 3.86 -30.16 14.56
C GLY A 841 4.67 -29.41 13.50
N LEU A 842 4.29 -29.50 12.21
CA LEU A 842 4.98 -28.84 11.10
C LEU A 842 4.29 -27.52 10.77
N VAL A 843 5.07 -26.46 10.68
CA VAL A 843 4.63 -25.14 10.19
C VAL A 843 4.21 -25.22 8.72
N GLU A 844 4.79 -26.13 7.95
CA GLU A 844 4.45 -26.46 6.54
C GLU A 844 4.64 -27.97 6.26
N GLY A 845 3.70 -28.57 5.52
CA GLY A 845 3.86 -29.96 5.06
C GLY A 845 5.05 -30.12 4.09
N LEU A 846 5.85 -31.17 4.28
CA LEU A 846 6.93 -31.52 3.35
C LEU A 846 6.33 -32.04 2.03
N SER A 847 6.89 -31.62 0.89
CA SER A 847 6.54 -32.18 -0.41
C SER A 847 7.00 -33.63 -0.52
N ALA A 848 6.43 -34.40 -1.46
CA ALA A 848 6.88 -35.78 -1.70
C ALA A 848 8.39 -35.90 -1.94
N ARG A 849 8.97 -34.92 -2.65
CA ARG A 849 10.41 -34.88 -2.92
C ARG A 849 11.24 -34.49 -1.71
N GLU A 850 10.71 -33.63 -0.84
CA GLU A 850 11.36 -33.29 0.43
C GLU A 850 11.28 -34.43 1.43
N LEU A 851 10.22 -35.24 1.43
CA LEU A 851 10.12 -36.46 2.22
C LEU A 851 11.14 -37.50 1.77
N GLU A 852 11.29 -37.77 0.46
CA GLU A 852 12.33 -38.64 -0.08
C GLU A 852 13.75 -38.18 0.34
N VAL A 853 14.02 -36.89 0.25
CA VAL A 853 15.31 -36.33 0.70
C VAL A 853 15.46 -36.45 2.21
N LEU A 854 14.39 -36.23 2.99
CA LEU A 854 14.41 -36.36 4.45
C LEU A 854 14.64 -37.84 4.89
N GLU A 855 14.05 -38.81 4.22
CA GLU A 855 14.31 -40.25 4.43
C GLU A 855 15.78 -40.60 4.27
N LEU A 856 16.41 -40.07 3.22
CA LEU A 856 17.82 -40.27 2.95
C LEU A 856 18.74 -39.47 3.93
N ILE A 857 18.24 -38.36 4.46
CA ILE A 857 18.91 -37.67 5.57
C ILE A 857 18.88 -38.51 6.85
N VAL A 858 17.75 -39.09 7.19
CA VAL A 858 17.59 -39.95 8.36
C VAL A 858 18.46 -41.23 8.25
N SER A 859 18.59 -41.80 7.04
CA SER A 859 19.50 -42.91 6.76
C SER A 859 20.99 -42.56 6.75
N GLY A 860 21.35 -41.28 6.99
CA GLY A 860 22.72 -40.80 7.17
C GLY A 860 23.48 -40.50 5.88
N GLN A 861 22.83 -40.46 4.71
CA GLN A 861 23.48 -40.23 3.43
C GLN A 861 23.94 -38.76 3.25
N SER A 862 25.10 -38.53 2.66
CA SER A 862 25.59 -37.18 2.32
C SER A 862 24.80 -36.56 1.16
N ASN A 863 24.88 -35.21 0.96
CA ASN A 863 24.19 -34.55 -0.15
C ASN A 863 24.59 -35.05 -1.53
N GLY A 864 25.85 -35.45 -1.69
CA GLY A 864 26.37 -36.10 -2.93
C GLY A 864 25.69 -37.43 -3.20
N GLN A 865 25.61 -38.31 -2.17
CA GLN A 865 24.98 -39.62 -2.28
C GLN A 865 23.44 -39.50 -2.53
N ILE A 866 22.80 -38.52 -1.88
CA ILE A 866 21.38 -38.23 -2.14
C ILE A 866 21.17 -37.75 -3.58
N GLY A 867 22.08 -36.92 -4.08
CA GLY A 867 22.06 -36.45 -5.48
C GLY A 867 22.19 -37.59 -6.49
N GLU A 868 23.11 -38.51 -6.25
CA GLU A 868 23.32 -39.70 -7.08
C GLU A 868 22.07 -40.65 -7.04
N GLN A 869 21.56 -40.91 -5.84
CA GLN A 869 20.41 -41.81 -5.67
C GLN A 869 19.10 -41.26 -6.25
N LEU A 870 18.91 -39.94 -6.19
CA LEU A 870 17.71 -39.28 -6.67
C LEU A 870 17.87 -38.72 -8.09
N ALA A 871 19.02 -38.90 -8.74
CA ALA A 871 19.38 -38.38 -10.06
C ALA A 871 19.20 -36.86 -10.19
N ILE A 872 19.62 -36.08 -9.18
CA ILE A 872 19.59 -34.62 -9.16
C ILE A 872 20.95 -34.03 -8.75
N ALA A 873 21.21 -32.80 -9.16
CA ALA A 873 22.46 -32.11 -8.82
C ALA A 873 22.58 -31.91 -7.29
N GLU A 874 23.80 -31.95 -6.75
CA GLU A 874 24.07 -31.73 -5.32
C GLU A 874 23.59 -30.34 -4.85
N SER A 875 23.63 -29.33 -5.72
CA SER A 875 23.09 -28.00 -5.45
C SER A 875 21.56 -28.02 -5.23
N THR A 876 20.84 -28.87 -5.98
CA THR A 876 19.39 -29.08 -5.81
C THR A 876 19.08 -29.80 -4.51
N VAL A 877 19.93 -30.78 -4.11
CA VAL A 877 19.79 -31.41 -2.79
C VAL A 877 20.02 -30.42 -1.68
N LYS A 878 21.03 -29.54 -1.75
CA LYS A 878 21.27 -28.48 -0.76
C LYS A 878 20.07 -27.53 -0.65
N TRP A 879 19.41 -27.21 -1.77
CA TRP A 879 18.21 -26.41 -1.78
C TRP A 879 17.03 -27.11 -1.05
N HIS A 880 16.78 -28.38 -1.34
CA HIS A 880 15.76 -29.18 -0.62
C HIS A 880 16.08 -29.29 0.87
N VAL A 881 17.33 -29.54 1.25
CA VAL A 881 17.76 -29.62 2.66
C VAL A 881 17.51 -28.29 3.39
N LYS A 882 17.78 -27.14 2.76
CA LYS A 882 17.50 -25.82 3.33
C LYS A 882 16.00 -25.62 3.55
N ASN A 883 15.17 -26.00 2.60
CA ASN A 883 13.71 -25.92 2.71
C ASN A 883 13.17 -26.83 3.81
N ILE A 884 13.65 -28.09 3.88
CA ILE A 884 13.31 -29.04 4.94
C ILE A 884 13.66 -28.45 6.32
N PHE A 885 14.85 -27.85 6.48
CA PHE A 885 15.22 -27.23 7.75
C PHE A 885 14.31 -26.06 8.12
N GLY A 886 13.92 -25.22 7.15
CA GLY A 886 12.95 -24.15 7.34
C GLY A 886 11.56 -24.67 7.79
N LYS A 887 11.07 -25.70 7.11
CA LYS A 887 9.75 -26.31 7.38
C LYS A 887 9.68 -27.09 8.71
N LEU A 888 10.79 -27.69 9.11
CA LEU A 888 10.93 -28.38 10.39
C LEU A 888 11.31 -27.44 11.55
N GLY A 889 11.62 -26.17 11.27
CA GLY A 889 12.07 -25.21 12.27
C GLY A 889 13.44 -25.56 12.92
N VAL A 890 14.30 -26.31 12.20
CA VAL A 890 15.58 -26.81 12.73
C VAL A 890 16.78 -26.15 12.02
N LYS A 891 17.91 -26.14 12.73
CA LYS A 891 19.13 -25.44 12.22
C LYS A 891 20.20 -26.36 11.63
N ASN A 892 20.08 -27.67 11.80
CA ASN A 892 21.08 -28.61 11.32
C ASN A 892 20.47 -30.00 10.97
N ARG A 893 21.26 -30.83 10.30
CA ARG A 893 20.89 -32.13 9.77
C ARG A 893 20.49 -33.15 10.85
N THR A 894 21.20 -33.15 11.97
CA THR A 894 20.92 -34.05 13.10
C THR A 894 19.60 -33.68 13.76
N SER A 895 19.33 -32.39 13.92
CA SER A 895 18.04 -31.93 14.43
C SER A 895 16.89 -32.22 13.46
N ALA A 896 17.12 -32.18 12.13
CA ALA A 896 16.12 -32.56 11.14
C ALA A 896 15.76 -34.07 11.21
N ALA A 897 16.76 -34.94 11.38
CA ALA A 897 16.55 -36.36 11.54
C ALA A 897 15.79 -36.69 12.84
N LEU A 898 16.11 -36.04 13.96
CA LEU A 898 15.42 -36.16 15.23
C LEU A 898 13.97 -35.66 15.14
N ALA A 899 13.76 -34.51 14.52
CA ALA A 899 12.42 -33.97 14.30
C ALA A 899 11.56 -34.86 13.41
N ALA A 900 12.15 -35.45 12.35
CA ALA A 900 11.43 -36.43 11.49
C ALA A 900 10.92 -37.64 12.26
N GLN A 901 11.72 -38.19 13.19
CA GLN A 901 11.34 -39.29 14.06
C GLN A 901 10.29 -38.90 15.13
N GLN A 902 10.49 -37.73 15.79
CA GLN A 902 9.54 -37.24 16.80
C GLN A 902 8.17 -36.92 16.21
N LEU A 903 8.15 -36.35 14.99
CA LEU A 903 6.92 -36.00 14.27
C LEU A 903 6.33 -37.18 13.47
N ARG A 904 6.94 -38.40 13.57
CA ARG A 904 6.54 -39.60 12.84
C ARG A 904 6.33 -39.38 11.33
N LEU A 905 7.24 -38.58 10.73
CA LEU A 905 7.20 -38.32 9.30
C LEU A 905 7.82 -39.42 8.47
N ILE A 906 8.71 -40.15 9.12
CA ILE A 906 9.47 -41.32 8.59
C ILE A 906 9.51 -42.41 9.66
#